data_48f466b8e108442f43b4f48ac7673462
#
_entry.id   48f466b8e108442f43b4f48ac7673462
#
_cell.length_a   1.000
_cell.length_b   1.000
_cell.length_c   1.000
_cell.angle_alpha   90.00
_cell.angle_beta   90.00
_cell.angle_gamma   90.00
#
_symmetry.space_group_name_H-M   'P 1'
#
loop_
_entity.id
_entity.type
_entity.pdbx_description
1 polymer ?
#
loop_
_entity_poly.entity_id
_entity_poly.type
_entity_poly.pdbx_seq_one_letter_code
_entity_poly.pdbx_strand_id
1 'polypeptide(L)'
;MLSGQKMKKQSNKGGNSMKMKETLQIGKTEFPMRGNLPTKEVDYQKEWEEADVYGQRQKKNEGKPTFVLHDGPPYANGAVHMGHALNKISKDFIVRSKSMSGFRAPFVPGWDTHGLPIEQALANAEGVDRKKLSIAEFRKLCAEYALRQVDNQRAEFKRLGVGGTWDNPYLTLKPEFEAEQIRVFGKMAENGYIYKGLKPIYWSPSSESSLAEAEIEYKDVESPSIYVAFKVKDGKGVVSDDASFVIWTTTPWTLPANLGIFVHPDYEYAEVKTDKGTFVVAKELVNSLAETLGWESVEVVKEFRGTELEYATAWHPFYERESLVMLGDYVTLDAGTGLVHSAPGHGEDDFYYSRKYNLDVLSPVDNQGHYTAEAPGFEGMFYAKANKVITDMLAENGSLLKLSYFVHSYPHDWRTKKPVIFRATPQWFASIDAFRQDILDVIENDVKWYHPSGQVRIYNMVRDRGDWVISRQRVWGVPLPVFYGENGEPIITPETTEHVAKLVEEFGSDVWFEREAKDLLPEGFTHPSSPNGTFTKEMDIMDVWFDSGSSHAGVLSIRPELTFPADLYLEGSDQYRGWFNSSLTTSVAVHKQAPYKAVLSQGFVMDGEGKKMSKSLGNVISPAKEMQTKGADIIRLWVSSVDYESDVRISTEILNQVSEAYRKIRNTMRFMLANTTDFEPSKHAVAFKDLRSVDQYMMIRFNDIVKTIEEAYENYEFSTIYQTVMNFCTVDLSQFYLDFAKDVVYIEHEDNYERRAMQTVIYDILVKLTKLLSPILVHTSEEVWKYLKEEEAYVQLAEFPAVENYENTEEVLAQWAEFFKVRNTALKALEEARNEKLIGKNFEAKVTLYPSNEVRALLDSLNTNVAQLFIVSELEVAPEGVEAPANAVEGEGVKVVVEHAKGETCERCRAVKIEVGTLEDAPTLCNRCAAIVREHFPEALVPEAE
;
A
#
# COMPACT_ATOMS: atom_id res chain seq x y z
N MET A 1 -10.35 77.41 13.43
CA MET A 1 -10.48 78.07 14.75
C MET A 1 -10.34 76.97 15.81
N LEU A 2 -9.20 77.01 16.45
CA LEU A 2 -8.94 76.93 17.88
C LEU A 2 -9.63 75.82 18.63
N SER A 3 -8.93 74.76 18.96
CA SER A 3 -7.92 74.57 20.02
C SER A 3 -8.56 73.99 21.27
N GLY A 4 -8.03 72.94 21.79
CA GLY A 4 -8.37 72.39 23.10
C GLY A 4 -7.61 71.08 23.38
N GLN A 5 -6.26 71.14 23.38
CA GLN A 5 -5.45 70.15 24.05
C GLN A 5 -5.69 70.12 25.53
N LYS A 6 -6.31 69.05 26.03
CA LYS A 6 -6.26 68.71 27.45
C LYS A 6 -5.14 67.70 27.66
N MET A 7 -3.98 68.17 28.12
CA MET A 7 -2.96 67.35 28.81
C MET A 7 -3.61 66.68 30.01
N LYS A 8 -3.76 65.36 29.93
CA LYS A 8 -3.94 64.55 31.11
C LYS A 8 -2.57 64.27 31.74
N LYS A 9 -2.34 64.86 32.87
CA LYS A 9 -1.26 64.47 33.79
C LYS A 9 -1.40 62.96 34.10
N GLN A 10 -0.47 62.13 33.61
CA GLN A 10 -0.27 60.77 34.15
C GLN A 10 0.29 60.96 35.55
N SER A 11 -0.54 60.68 36.55
CA SER A 11 -0.08 60.47 37.91
C SER A 11 0.69 59.15 37.93
N ASN A 12 1.97 59.19 38.32
CA ASN A 12 2.75 58.08 38.80
C ASN A 12 1.97 57.31 39.87
N LYS A 13 1.36 56.19 39.51
CA LYS A 13 0.87 55.21 40.50
C LYS A 13 1.99 54.24 40.84
N GLY A 14 2.23 54.15 42.14
CA GLY A 14 3.06 53.31 42.91
C GLY A 14 3.80 52.15 42.19
N GLY A 15 5.03 51.96 42.47
CA GLY A 15 5.86 50.86 42.01
C GLY A 15 5.16 49.52 42.40
N ASN A 16 4.68 48.77 41.40
CA ASN A 16 4.34 47.38 41.60
C ASN A 16 5.68 46.65 41.87
N SER A 17 5.87 46.17 43.09
CA SER A 17 6.98 45.26 43.36
C SER A 17 6.89 44.02 42.45
N MET A 18 7.99 43.64 41.79
CA MET A 18 8.03 42.43 40.94
C MET A 18 7.80 41.20 41.79
N LYS A 19 6.81 40.38 41.42
CA LYS A 19 6.55 39.13 42.15
C LYS A 19 7.62 38.11 41.88
N MET A 20 8.00 37.27 42.86
CA MET A 20 9.06 36.26 42.77
C MET A 20 8.89 35.33 41.55
N LYS A 21 7.62 34.92 41.23
CA LYS A 21 7.33 34.10 40.02
C LYS A 21 7.66 34.82 38.72
N GLU A 22 7.77 36.14 38.68
CA GLU A 22 8.05 36.93 37.48
C GLU A 22 9.56 36.92 37.15
N THR A 23 10.41 36.52 38.12
CA THR A 23 11.85 36.35 38.00
C THR A 23 12.20 35.02 37.33
N LEU A 24 11.26 34.09 37.15
CA LEU A 24 11.46 32.82 36.49
C LEU A 24 11.54 33.01 34.95
N GLN A 25 12.51 32.38 34.32
CA GLN A 25 12.74 32.39 32.87
C GLN A 25 11.83 31.36 32.17
N ILE A 26 10.54 31.37 32.51
CA ILE A 26 9.58 30.43 31.90
C ILE A 26 9.39 30.83 30.45
N GLY A 27 9.85 29.98 29.54
CA GLY A 27 9.74 30.18 28.11
C GLY A 27 8.29 30.33 27.62
N LYS A 28 8.09 31.32 26.72
CA LYS A 28 6.81 31.56 26.05
C LYS A 28 6.99 31.38 24.56
N THR A 29 6.01 30.82 23.90
CA THR A 29 6.01 30.66 22.44
C THR A 29 4.63 30.99 21.88
N GLU A 30 4.61 31.63 20.72
CA GLU A 30 3.40 31.87 19.94
C GLU A 30 2.90 30.58 19.25
N PHE A 31 3.72 29.50 19.23
CA PHE A 31 3.32 28.20 18.71
C PHE A 31 2.11 27.67 19.52
N PRO A 32 0.98 27.46 18.87
CA PRO A 32 -0.29 27.15 19.57
C PRO A 32 -0.27 25.75 20.17
N MET A 33 -0.91 25.63 21.35
CA MET A 33 -1.03 24.34 22.04
C MET A 33 -1.81 23.31 21.21
N ARG A 34 -2.90 23.74 20.54
CA ARG A 34 -3.73 22.88 19.70
C ARG A 34 -3.28 22.99 18.25
N GLY A 35 -3.12 21.84 17.58
CA GLY A 35 -2.73 21.80 16.16
C GLY A 35 -3.76 22.41 15.23
N ASN A 36 -5.04 22.24 15.52
CA ASN A 36 -6.15 22.66 14.66
C ASN A 36 -5.94 22.23 13.20
N LEU A 37 -5.46 20.99 13.03
CA LEU A 37 -5.02 20.43 11.76
C LEU A 37 -6.03 20.56 10.62
N PRO A 38 -7.34 20.23 10.81
CA PRO A 38 -8.31 20.33 9.70
C PRO A 38 -8.36 21.68 9.00
N THR A 39 -8.06 22.77 9.71
CA THR A 39 -8.05 24.12 9.16
C THR A 39 -6.67 24.54 8.70
N LYS A 40 -5.67 24.42 9.58
CA LYS A 40 -4.31 24.90 9.28
C LYS A 40 -3.62 24.17 8.15
N GLU A 41 -3.85 22.89 7.99
CA GLU A 41 -3.29 22.11 6.89
C GLU A 41 -3.69 22.68 5.53
N VAL A 42 -4.93 23.14 5.40
CA VAL A 42 -5.44 23.76 4.16
C VAL A 42 -4.70 25.05 3.87
N ASP A 43 -4.43 25.87 4.91
CA ASP A 43 -3.69 27.13 4.75
C ASP A 43 -2.24 26.85 4.29
N TYR A 44 -1.56 25.85 4.88
CA TYR A 44 -0.22 25.44 4.44
C TYR A 44 -0.18 24.88 3.03
N GLN A 45 -1.14 24.04 2.67
CA GLN A 45 -1.22 23.47 1.31
C GLN A 45 -1.41 24.56 0.26
N LYS A 46 -2.25 25.54 0.56
CA LYS A 46 -2.43 26.72 -0.31
C LYS A 46 -1.16 27.57 -0.44
N GLU A 47 -0.47 27.82 0.68
CA GLU A 47 0.80 28.54 0.68
C GLU A 47 1.87 27.80 -0.16
N TRP A 48 1.97 26.45 -0.02
CA TRP A 48 2.91 25.66 -0.82
C TRP A 48 2.59 25.67 -2.31
N GLU A 49 1.32 25.70 -2.67
CA GLU A 49 0.88 25.79 -4.07
C GLU A 49 1.19 27.16 -4.65
N GLU A 50 0.86 28.25 -3.95
CA GLU A 50 1.12 29.63 -4.36
C GLU A 50 2.64 29.91 -4.49
N ALA A 51 3.46 29.31 -3.65
CA ALA A 51 4.92 29.42 -3.70
C ALA A 51 5.61 28.40 -4.60
N ASP A 52 4.88 27.46 -5.19
CA ASP A 52 5.44 26.34 -5.95
C ASP A 52 6.56 25.60 -5.20
N VAL A 53 6.32 25.22 -3.96
CA VAL A 53 7.33 24.57 -3.10
C VAL A 53 7.80 23.23 -3.70
N TYR A 54 6.92 22.50 -4.37
CA TYR A 54 7.31 21.28 -5.08
C TYR A 54 8.30 21.57 -6.21
N GLY A 55 8.04 22.56 -7.05
CA GLY A 55 8.95 22.98 -8.11
C GLY A 55 10.29 23.49 -7.57
N GLN A 56 10.26 24.28 -6.47
CA GLN A 56 11.48 24.72 -5.78
C GLN A 56 12.34 23.54 -5.31
N ARG A 57 11.72 22.47 -4.76
CA ARG A 57 12.40 21.25 -4.34
C ARG A 57 13.05 20.53 -5.52
N GLN A 58 12.35 20.40 -6.67
CA GLN A 58 12.92 19.80 -7.87
C GLN A 58 14.10 20.62 -8.41
N LYS A 59 13.97 21.94 -8.43
CA LYS A 59 15.02 22.86 -8.89
C LYS A 59 16.26 22.83 -7.98
N LYS A 60 16.06 22.80 -6.65
CA LYS A 60 17.16 22.70 -5.67
C LYS A 60 18.03 21.47 -5.91
N ASN A 61 17.41 20.37 -6.30
CA ASN A 61 18.09 19.08 -6.55
C ASN A 61 18.41 18.85 -8.04
N GLU A 62 18.32 19.86 -8.88
CA GLU A 62 18.74 19.76 -10.28
C GLU A 62 20.23 19.41 -10.38
N GLY A 63 20.56 18.44 -11.24
CA GLY A 63 21.91 17.93 -11.41
C GLY A 63 22.35 16.89 -10.35
N LYS A 64 21.55 16.65 -9.31
CA LYS A 64 21.77 15.54 -8.37
C LYS A 64 21.28 14.21 -8.98
N PRO A 65 21.70 13.04 -8.43
CA PRO A 65 21.16 11.75 -8.88
C PRO A 65 19.64 11.74 -8.84
N THR A 66 19.02 11.19 -9.89
CA THR A 66 17.56 11.09 -9.98
C THR A 66 17.09 9.80 -9.30
N PHE A 67 16.00 9.89 -8.54
CA PHE A 67 15.28 8.73 -8.02
C PHE A 67 13.82 8.81 -8.48
N VAL A 68 13.39 7.83 -9.26
CA VAL A 68 12.04 7.75 -9.81
C VAL A 68 11.24 6.66 -9.13
N LEU A 69 10.23 7.07 -8.35
CA LEU A 69 9.15 6.20 -7.91
C LEU A 69 8.00 6.41 -8.91
N HIS A 70 7.75 5.41 -9.76
CA HIS A 70 6.66 5.50 -10.74
C HIS A 70 5.32 5.18 -10.07
N ASP A 71 4.33 6.04 -10.30
CA ASP A 71 2.99 5.88 -9.72
C ASP A 71 2.15 4.90 -10.53
N GLY A 72 1.67 3.83 -9.90
CA GLY A 72 0.65 2.97 -10.50
C GLY A 72 -0.68 3.71 -10.58
N PRO A 73 -1.33 3.70 -11.75
CA PRO A 73 -2.50 4.54 -11.96
C PRO A 73 -3.75 3.93 -11.31
N PRO A 74 -4.36 4.56 -10.28
CA PRO A 74 -5.66 4.14 -9.83
C PRO A 74 -6.72 4.38 -10.91
N TYR A 75 -7.79 3.59 -10.89
CA TYR A 75 -8.93 3.83 -11.76
C TYR A 75 -9.62 5.17 -11.43
N ALA A 76 -9.93 5.93 -12.46
CA ALA A 76 -10.67 7.19 -12.34
C ALA A 76 -12.16 6.93 -12.07
N ASN A 77 -12.47 6.25 -10.97
CA ASN A 77 -13.83 5.90 -10.59
C ASN A 77 -14.03 5.91 -9.06
N GLY A 78 -14.91 6.78 -8.59
CA GLY A 78 -15.29 6.86 -7.17
C GLY A 78 -14.28 7.60 -6.29
N ALA A 79 -14.61 7.69 -4.99
CA ALA A 79 -13.84 8.42 -3.99
C ALA A 79 -12.59 7.66 -3.54
N VAL A 80 -11.61 8.38 -3.03
CA VAL A 80 -10.42 7.81 -2.38
C VAL A 80 -10.82 7.01 -1.13
N HIS A 81 -10.27 5.83 -0.96
CA HIS A 81 -10.42 4.99 0.23
C HIS A 81 -9.11 4.86 1.01
N MET A 82 -9.15 4.28 2.23
CA MET A 82 -7.96 4.18 3.09
C MET A 82 -6.80 3.40 2.46
N GLY A 83 -7.06 2.44 1.58
CA GLY A 83 -6.01 1.76 0.82
C GLY A 83 -5.27 2.71 -0.13
N HIS A 84 -5.98 3.61 -0.81
CA HIS A 84 -5.36 4.67 -1.60
C HIS A 84 -4.56 5.65 -0.73
N ALA A 85 -5.08 6.00 0.46
CA ALA A 85 -4.37 6.87 1.40
C ALA A 85 -3.07 6.22 1.88
N LEU A 86 -3.11 4.93 2.28
CA LEU A 86 -1.92 4.16 2.65
C LEU A 86 -0.87 4.19 1.53
N ASN A 87 -1.29 3.90 0.30
CA ASN A 87 -0.42 3.85 -0.88
C ASN A 87 0.24 5.20 -1.18
N LYS A 88 -0.57 6.25 -1.36
CA LYS A 88 -0.05 7.57 -1.76
C LYS A 88 0.78 8.23 -0.65
N ILE A 89 0.44 8.04 0.61
CA ILE A 89 1.21 8.56 1.73
C ILE A 89 2.56 7.83 1.85
N SER A 90 2.60 6.50 1.70
CA SER A 90 3.85 5.74 1.71
C SER A 90 4.79 6.17 0.57
N LYS A 91 4.26 6.39 -0.62
CA LYS A 91 5.01 6.95 -1.75
C LYS A 91 5.55 8.35 -1.44
N ASP A 92 4.73 9.21 -0.83
CA ASP A 92 5.13 10.57 -0.46
C ASP A 92 6.24 10.57 0.62
N PHE A 93 6.21 9.64 1.58
CA PHE A 93 7.30 9.45 2.53
C PHE A 93 8.62 9.17 1.81
N ILE A 94 8.60 8.25 0.84
CA ILE A 94 9.80 7.87 0.06
C ILE A 94 10.29 9.05 -0.79
N VAL A 95 9.40 9.68 -1.55
CA VAL A 95 9.77 10.79 -2.45
C VAL A 95 10.33 11.98 -1.66
N ARG A 96 9.73 12.32 -0.51
CA ARG A 96 10.23 13.41 0.35
C ARG A 96 11.56 13.04 1.00
N SER A 97 11.68 11.85 1.57
CA SER A 97 12.93 11.41 2.21
C SER A 97 14.08 11.34 1.20
N LYS A 98 13.85 10.79 0.01
CA LYS A 98 14.87 10.78 -1.07
C LYS A 98 15.27 12.19 -1.48
N SER A 99 14.32 13.11 -1.61
CA SER A 99 14.61 14.51 -1.91
C SER A 99 15.47 15.17 -0.81
N MET A 100 15.16 14.93 0.46
CA MET A 100 15.92 15.46 1.60
C MET A 100 17.26 14.75 1.80
N SER A 101 17.43 13.54 1.25
CA SER A 101 18.70 12.80 1.21
C SER A 101 19.57 13.15 0.00
N GLY A 102 19.23 14.18 -0.77
CA GLY A 102 20.06 14.69 -1.85
C GLY A 102 19.78 14.09 -3.23
N PHE A 103 18.62 13.47 -3.46
CA PHE A 103 18.18 13.04 -4.79
C PHE A 103 17.23 14.06 -5.43
N ARG A 104 17.28 14.15 -6.74
CA ARG A 104 16.17 14.70 -7.51
C ARG A 104 15.09 13.62 -7.58
N ALA A 105 13.98 13.80 -6.88
CA ALA A 105 12.92 12.82 -6.76
C ALA A 105 11.59 13.38 -7.33
N PRO A 106 11.41 13.37 -8.65
CA PRO A 106 10.16 13.77 -9.28
C PRO A 106 9.07 12.72 -9.04
N PHE A 107 7.85 13.18 -8.79
CA PHE A 107 6.69 12.31 -8.67
C PHE A 107 5.58 12.79 -9.61
N VAL A 108 5.26 11.96 -10.60
CA VAL A 108 4.19 12.21 -11.57
C VAL A 108 3.02 11.28 -11.25
N PRO A 109 1.94 11.80 -10.64
CA PRO A 109 0.76 11.00 -10.36
C PRO A 109 0.08 10.58 -11.67
N GLY A 110 -0.60 9.43 -11.65
CA GLY A 110 -1.28 8.90 -12.82
C GLY A 110 -2.66 8.36 -12.55
N TRP A 111 -3.47 8.22 -13.61
CA TRP A 111 -4.79 7.58 -13.56
C TRP A 111 -5.00 6.67 -14.75
N ASP A 112 -5.61 5.52 -14.48
CA ASP A 112 -6.18 4.64 -15.48
C ASP A 112 -7.63 5.07 -15.76
N THR A 113 -7.86 5.51 -17.00
CA THR A 113 -9.07 6.24 -17.38
C THR A 113 -9.95 5.50 -18.37
N HIS A 114 -9.58 4.28 -18.78
CA HIS A 114 -10.26 3.47 -19.77
C HIS A 114 -10.97 2.23 -19.20
N GLY A 115 -11.64 1.53 -20.11
CA GLY A 115 -12.14 0.17 -19.92
C GLY A 115 -13.46 0.05 -19.15
N LEU A 116 -13.80 -1.20 -18.88
CA LEU A 116 -15.01 -1.59 -18.15
C LEU A 116 -15.18 -0.86 -16.79
N PRO A 117 -14.12 -0.58 -16.02
CA PRO A 117 -14.28 0.14 -14.76
C PRO A 117 -14.95 1.50 -14.89
N ILE A 118 -14.66 2.25 -15.96
CA ILE A 118 -15.26 3.56 -16.22
C ILE A 118 -16.66 3.40 -16.80
N GLU A 119 -16.84 2.53 -17.81
CA GLU A 119 -18.13 2.27 -18.41
C GLU A 119 -19.17 1.82 -17.38
N GLN A 120 -18.79 0.90 -16.50
CA GLN A 120 -19.68 0.39 -15.44
C GLN A 120 -20.00 1.46 -14.39
N ALA A 121 -19.01 2.28 -14.03
CA ALA A 121 -19.21 3.36 -13.08
C ALA A 121 -20.15 4.44 -13.65
N LEU A 122 -19.98 4.82 -14.92
CA LEU A 122 -20.87 5.74 -15.61
C LEU A 122 -22.31 5.19 -15.70
N ALA A 123 -22.47 3.91 -16.07
CA ALA A 123 -23.77 3.26 -16.14
C ALA A 123 -24.48 3.25 -14.77
N ASN A 124 -23.74 2.93 -13.70
CA ASN A 124 -24.30 2.86 -12.34
C ASN A 124 -24.61 4.23 -11.74
N ALA A 125 -23.77 5.23 -12.00
CA ALA A 125 -23.91 6.57 -11.40
C ALA A 125 -24.91 7.45 -12.16
N GLU A 126 -24.95 7.36 -13.48
CA GLU A 126 -25.72 8.28 -14.36
C GLU A 126 -26.80 7.55 -15.17
N GLY A 127 -26.92 6.22 -15.04
CA GLY A 127 -27.95 5.43 -15.73
C GLY A 127 -27.76 5.36 -17.26
N VAL A 128 -26.53 5.56 -17.74
CA VAL A 128 -26.21 5.58 -19.17
C VAL A 128 -26.27 4.17 -19.75
N ASP A 129 -27.06 3.98 -20.78
CA ASP A 129 -27.17 2.74 -21.53
C ASP A 129 -26.41 2.86 -22.87
N ARG A 130 -25.24 2.19 -22.94
CA ARG A 130 -24.38 2.16 -24.13
C ARG A 130 -25.14 1.81 -25.42
N LYS A 131 -26.12 0.88 -25.34
CA LYS A 131 -26.85 0.39 -26.52
C LYS A 131 -27.76 1.44 -27.18
N LYS A 132 -28.03 2.55 -26.48
CA LYS A 132 -28.88 3.66 -26.96
C LYS A 132 -28.11 4.82 -27.54
N LEU A 133 -26.78 4.77 -27.50
CA LEU A 133 -25.90 5.85 -27.94
C LEU A 133 -25.03 5.43 -29.12
N SER A 134 -24.59 6.38 -29.92
CA SER A 134 -23.50 6.17 -30.87
C SER A 134 -22.18 5.95 -30.12
N ILE A 135 -21.22 5.30 -30.77
CA ILE A 135 -19.89 5.08 -30.19
C ILE A 135 -19.24 6.40 -29.75
N ALA A 136 -19.28 7.43 -30.62
CA ALA A 136 -18.70 8.74 -30.32
C ALA A 136 -19.33 9.42 -29.10
N GLU A 137 -20.67 9.41 -29.01
CA GLU A 137 -21.38 9.98 -27.85
C GLU A 137 -21.02 9.26 -26.55
N PHE A 138 -20.98 7.91 -26.58
CA PHE A 138 -20.67 7.11 -25.42
C PHE A 138 -19.20 7.32 -24.97
N ARG A 139 -18.25 7.33 -25.91
CA ARG A 139 -16.83 7.61 -25.62
C ARG A 139 -16.64 8.99 -24.98
N LYS A 140 -17.32 10.02 -25.52
CA LYS A 140 -17.31 11.36 -24.94
C LYS A 140 -17.79 11.38 -23.48
N LEU A 141 -18.92 10.72 -23.19
CA LEU A 141 -19.44 10.64 -21.81
C LEU A 141 -18.48 9.89 -20.86
N CYS A 142 -17.83 8.84 -21.33
CA CYS A 142 -16.82 8.12 -20.55
C CYS A 142 -15.61 9.02 -20.23
N ALA A 143 -15.10 9.77 -21.21
CA ALA A 143 -14.00 10.72 -21.03
C ALA A 143 -14.36 11.81 -20.01
N GLU A 144 -15.53 12.44 -20.17
CA GLU A 144 -16.01 13.47 -19.23
C GLU A 144 -16.17 12.93 -17.81
N TYR A 145 -16.71 11.72 -17.66
CA TYR A 145 -16.83 11.06 -16.36
C TYR A 145 -15.46 10.81 -15.73
N ALA A 146 -14.53 10.20 -16.48
CA ALA A 146 -13.19 9.89 -16.00
C ALA A 146 -12.45 11.15 -15.55
N LEU A 147 -12.48 12.24 -16.34
CA LEU A 147 -11.84 13.51 -16.00
C LEU A 147 -12.41 14.14 -14.73
N ARG A 148 -13.74 14.09 -14.53
CA ARG A 148 -14.36 14.54 -13.27
C ARG A 148 -13.86 13.72 -12.06
N GLN A 149 -13.71 12.42 -12.23
CA GLN A 149 -13.19 11.56 -11.14
C GLN A 149 -11.71 11.82 -10.87
N VAL A 150 -10.90 12.08 -11.90
CA VAL A 150 -9.50 12.51 -11.75
C VAL A 150 -9.43 13.77 -10.90
N ASP A 151 -10.24 14.79 -11.20
CA ASP A 151 -10.25 16.05 -10.44
C ASP A 151 -10.66 15.84 -8.98
N ASN A 152 -11.67 15.01 -8.72
CA ASN A 152 -12.11 14.67 -7.37
C ASN A 152 -10.99 13.96 -6.57
N GLN A 153 -10.40 12.91 -7.13
CA GLN A 153 -9.34 12.15 -6.48
C GLN A 153 -8.06 12.98 -6.31
N ARG A 154 -7.72 13.84 -7.29
CA ARG A 154 -6.59 14.78 -7.20
C ARG A 154 -6.75 15.69 -5.98
N ALA A 155 -7.93 16.26 -5.79
CA ALA A 155 -8.21 17.14 -4.65
C ALA A 155 -8.05 16.39 -3.32
N GLU A 156 -8.52 15.14 -3.23
CA GLU A 156 -8.38 14.30 -2.04
C GLU A 156 -6.91 13.91 -1.77
N PHE A 157 -6.13 13.56 -2.79
CA PHE A 157 -4.70 13.24 -2.64
C PHE A 157 -3.87 14.48 -2.23
N LYS A 158 -4.14 15.62 -2.84
CA LYS A 158 -3.52 16.91 -2.41
C LYS A 158 -3.87 17.21 -0.94
N ARG A 159 -5.12 16.95 -0.53
CA ARG A 159 -5.56 17.18 0.85
C ARG A 159 -4.86 16.25 1.86
N LEU A 160 -4.40 15.06 1.45
CA LEU A 160 -3.53 14.18 2.26
C LEU A 160 -2.10 14.73 2.44
N GLY A 161 -1.77 15.84 1.79
CA GLY A 161 -0.44 16.45 1.82
C GLY A 161 0.57 15.80 0.87
N VAL A 162 0.11 15.00 -0.09
CA VAL A 162 0.98 14.33 -1.08
C VAL A 162 1.49 15.35 -2.10
N GLY A 163 2.81 15.43 -2.24
CA GLY A 163 3.49 16.28 -3.22
C GLY A 163 3.63 15.60 -4.58
N GLY A 164 3.58 16.37 -5.68
CA GLY A 164 3.74 15.82 -7.02
C GLY A 164 3.40 16.83 -8.12
N THR A 165 3.57 16.42 -9.38
CA THR A 165 3.23 17.21 -10.57
C THR A 165 1.72 17.11 -10.84
N TRP A 166 0.91 17.68 -9.95
CA TRP A 166 -0.56 17.58 -9.98
C TRP A 166 -1.22 18.27 -11.18
N ASP A 167 -0.59 19.31 -11.72
CA ASP A 167 -1.13 20.08 -12.85
C ASP A 167 -0.89 19.40 -14.20
N ASN A 168 0.07 18.47 -14.24
CA ASN A 168 0.37 17.69 -15.43
C ASN A 168 0.57 16.20 -15.10
N PRO A 169 -0.46 15.51 -14.57
CA PRO A 169 -0.42 14.09 -14.33
C PRO A 169 -0.37 13.30 -15.64
N TYR A 170 -0.05 12.02 -15.59
CA TYR A 170 -0.31 11.17 -16.73
C TYR A 170 -1.71 10.55 -16.65
N LEU A 171 -2.38 10.49 -17.77
CA LEU A 171 -3.70 9.87 -17.93
C LEU A 171 -3.65 8.94 -19.12
N THR A 172 -4.15 7.73 -18.99
CA THR A 172 -4.09 6.74 -20.07
C THR A 172 -4.94 7.18 -21.30
N LEU A 173 -5.90 8.09 -21.12
CA LEU A 173 -6.70 8.67 -22.22
C LEU A 173 -6.01 9.84 -22.95
N LYS A 174 -4.81 10.27 -22.55
CA LYS A 174 -4.13 11.33 -23.28
C LYS A 174 -3.59 10.80 -24.61
N PRO A 175 -3.72 11.59 -25.70
CA PRO A 175 -3.31 11.17 -27.05
C PRO A 175 -1.85 10.68 -27.13
N GLU A 176 -0.93 11.36 -26.46
CA GLU A 176 0.48 10.96 -26.38
C GLU A 176 0.69 9.61 -25.70
N PHE A 177 -0.11 9.29 -24.67
CA PHE A 177 -0.06 7.99 -24.00
C PHE A 177 -0.64 6.88 -24.89
N GLU A 178 -1.83 7.11 -25.47
CA GLU A 178 -2.49 6.17 -26.37
C GLU A 178 -1.60 5.82 -27.60
N ALA A 179 -0.90 6.82 -28.15
CA ALA A 179 0.03 6.61 -29.25
C ALA A 179 1.21 5.71 -28.86
N GLU A 180 1.82 5.92 -27.70
CA GLU A 180 2.90 5.05 -27.21
C GLU A 180 2.42 3.63 -26.93
N GLN A 181 1.21 3.47 -26.41
CA GLN A 181 0.59 2.15 -26.22
C GLN A 181 0.42 1.42 -27.55
N ILE A 182 0.01 2.11 -28.62
CA ILE A 182 -0.07 1.54 -29.98
C ILE A 182 1.32 1.14 -30.48
N ARG A 183 2.36 1.93 -30.21
CA ARG A 183 3.75 1.60 -30.55
C ARG A 183 4.23 0.36 -29.81
N VAL A 184 3.89 0.20 -28.52
CA VAL A 184 4.18 -1.03 -27.75
C VAL A 184 3.52 -2.24 -28.40
N PHE A 185 2.23 -2.16 -28.72
CA PHE A 185 1.52 -3.21 -29.43
C PHE A 185 2.17 -3.54 -30.79
N GLY A 186 2.49 -2.51 -31.60
CA GLY A 186 3.14 -2.68 -32.88
C GLY A 186 4.49 -3.38 -32.77
N LYS A 187 5.29 -3.03 -31.75
CA LYS A 187 6.58 -3.68 -31.52
C LYS A 187 6.44 -5.14 -31.07
N MET A 188 5.44 -5.45 -30.24
CA MET A 188 5.12 -6.83 -29.88
C MET A 188 4.67 -7.64 -31.11
N ALA A 189 3.91 -7.05 -32.02
CA ALA A 189 3.49 -7.67 -33.26
C ALA A 189 4.67 -7.92 -34.23
N GLU A 190 5.57 -6.94 -34.34
CA GLU A 190 6.82 -7.07 -35.12
C GLU A 190 7.70 -8.22 -34.60
N ASN A 191 7.76 -8.40 -33.26
CA ASN A 191 8.48 -9.50 -32.62
C ASN A 191 7.76 -10.87 -32.76
N GLY A 192 6.58 -10.91 -33.38
CA GLY A 192 5.81 -12.14 -33.57
C GLY A 192 5.03 -12.63 -32.35
N TYR A 193 4.83 -11.76 -31.35
CA TYR A 193 4.13 -12.12 -30.10
C TYR A 193 2.62 -11.95 -30.17
N ILE A 194 2.11 -11.24 -31.16
CA ILE A 194 0.67 -10.97 -31.32
C ILE A 194 0.09 -11.89 -32.38
N TYR A 195 -1.00 -12.58 -32.03
CA TYR A 195 -1.69 -13.46 -32.98
C TYR A 195 -3.20 -13.50 -32.71
N LYS A 196 -3.98 -13.85 -33.74
CA LYS A 196 -5.42 -14.14 -33.64
C LYS A 196 -5.65 -15.63 -33.49
N GLY A 197 -6.45 -16.03 -32.52
CA GLY A 197 -6.73 -17.44 -32.24
C GLY A 197 -8.16 -17.67 -31.79
N LEU A 198 -8.63 -18.89 -32.05
CA LEU A 198 -9.90 -19.41 -31.50
C LEU A 198 -9.55 -20.33 -30.34
N LYS A 199 -9.80 -19.89 -29.10
CA LYS A 199 -9.55 -20.64 -27.87
C LYS A 199 -10.66 -20.39 -26.85
N PRO A 200 -10.98 -21.35 -25.95
CA PRO A 200 -11.78 -21.07 -24.78
C PRO A 200 -11.08 -20.06 -23.86
N ILE A 201 -11.79 -19.03 -23.48
CA ILE A 201 -11.32 -17.98 -22.59
C ILE A 201 -12.37 -17.67 -21.55
N TYR A 202 -12.02 -16.97 -20.47
CA TYR A 202 -12.99 -16.39 -19.58
C TYR A 202 -13.87 -15.41 -20.34
N TRP A 203 -15.16 -15.67 -20.31
CA TRP A 203 -16.18 -14.84 -20.94
C TRP A 203 -17.21 -14.39 -19.91
N SER A 204 -17.47 -13.10 -19.86
CA SER A 204 -18.52 -12.56 -19.02
C SER A 204 -19.79 -12.27 -19.84
N PRO A 205 -20.85 -13.08 -19.72
CA PRO A 205 -22.10 -12.79 -20.36
C PRO A 205 -22.76 -11.48 -19.90
N SER A 206 -22.47 -11.07 -18.66
CA SER A 206 -23.01 -9.83 -18.09
C SER A 206 -22.35 -8.55 -18.60
N SER A 207 -21.09 -8.62 -19.03
CA SER A 207 -20.39 -7.51 -19.68
C SER A 207 -20.24 -7.71 -21.19
N GLU A 208 -20.64 -8.86 -21.73
CA GLU A 208 -20.53 -9.24 -23.15
C GLU A 208 -19.10 -9.10 -23.70
N SER A 209 -18.11 -9.52 -22.91
CA SER A 209 -16.70 -9.36 -23.24
C SER A 209 -15.84 -10.47 -22.64
N SER A 210 -14.69 -10.71 -23.28
CA SER A 210 -13.58 -11.51 -22.75
C SER A 210 -13.00 -10.85 -21.50
N LEU A 211 -12.45 -11.68 -20.62
CA LEU A 211 -11.75 -11.25 -19.40
C LEU A 211 -10.38 -11.94 -19.33
N ALA A 212 -9.39 -11.23 -18.78
CA ALA A 212 -8.11 -11.81 -18.41
C ALA A 212 -8.21 -12.39 -16.98
N GLU A 213 -7.24 -13.23 -16.59
CA GLU A 213 -7.18 -13.83 -15.24
C GLU A 213 -7.17 -12.78 -14.11
N ALA A 214 -6.53 -11.63 -14.32
CA ALA A 214 -6.52 -10.52 -13.37
C ALA A 214 -7.90 -9.87 -13.13
N GLU A 215 -8.87 -10.15 -13.99
CA GLU A 215 -10.23 -9.63 -13.92
C GLU A 215 -11.24 -10.62 -13.31
N ILE A 216 -10.74 -11.73 -12.76
CA ILE A 216 -11.55 -12.79 -12.15
C ILE A 216 -11.48 -12.71 -10.63
N GLU A 217 -12.66 -12.78 -10.00
CA GLU A 217 -12.79 -12.98 -8.54
C GLU A 217 -13.49 -14.31 -8.30
N TYR A 218 -13.08 -15.02 -7.26
CA TYR A 218 -13.71 -16.28 -6.88
C TYR A 218 -14.71 -16.07 -5.75
N LYS A 219 -15.87 -16.74 -5.87
CA LYS A 219 -16.91 -16.77 -4.83
C LYS A 219 -17.46 -18.18 -4.70
N ASP A 220 -17.85 -18.50 -3.48
CA ASP A 220 -18.53 -19.76 -3.22
C ASP A 220 -19.96 -19.71 -3.80
N VAL A 221 -20.27 -20.71 -4.63
CA VAL A 221 -21.59 -20.90 -5.22
C VAL A 221 -22.02 -22.35 -5.07
N GLU A 222 -23.33 -22.57 -4.97
CA GLU A 222 -23.93 -23.90 -5.04
C GLU A 222 -24.16 -24.29 -6.51
N SER A 223 -23.60 -25.41 -6.95
CA SER A 223 -23.69 -25.93 -8.32
C SER A 223 -24.24 -27.35 -8.35
N PRO A 224 -24.93 -27.73 -9.43
CA PRO A 224 -25.34 -29.12 -9.63
C PRO A 224 -24.09 -29.99 -9.88
N SER A 225 -24.13 -31.21 -9.35
CA SER A 225 -23.12 -32.24 -9.54
C SER A 225 -23.86 -33.47 -10.07
N ILE A 226 -23.56 -33.87 -11.32
CA ILE A 226 -24.27 -34.96 -11.99
C ILE A 226 -23.36 -36.06 -12.48
N TYR A 227 -23.84 -37.31 -12.39
CA TYR A 227 -23.24 -38.48 -12.99
C TYR A 227 -24.11 -38.91 -14.16
N VAL A 228 -23.53 -39.06 -15.35
CA VAL A 228 -24.25 -39.29 -16.59
C VAL A 228 -23.71 -40.49 -17.33
N ALA A 229 -24.58 -41.38 -17.75
CA ALA A 229 -24.28 -42.55 -18.56
C ALA A 229 -24.31 -42.22 -20.04
N PHE A 230 -23.21 -42.46 -20.75
CA PHE A 230 -23.07 -42.36 -22.21
C PHE A 230 -23.04 -43.78 -22.79
N LYS A 231 -24.09 -44.18 -23.45
CA LYS A 231 -24.22 -45.54 -24.00
C LYS A 231 -23.13 -45.84 -25.04
N VAL A 232 -22.47 -46.98 -24.91
CA VAL A 232 -21.47 -47.42 -25.86
C VAL A 232 -22.09 -47.55 -27.24
N LYS A 233 -21.43 -46.97 -28.27
CA LYS A 233 -21.75 -47.15 -29.69
C LYS A 233 -20.84 -48.19 -30.35
N ASP A 234 -19.52 -48.06 -30.17
CA ASP A 234 -18.50 -49.01 -30.62
C ASP A 234 -17.42 -49.13 -29.53
N GLY A 235 -17.44 -50.23 -28.83
CA GLY A 235 -16.47 -50.50 -27.74
C GLY A 235 -15.16 -51.11 -28.22
N LYS A 236 -14.88 -51.14 -29.52
CA LYS A 236 -13.66 -51.72 -30.14
C LYS A 236 -13.40 -53.17 -29.76
N GLY A 237 -14.40 -53.91 -29.33
CA GLY A 237 -14.25 -55.29 -28.81
C GLY A 237 -13.62 -55.36 -27.39
N VAL A 238 -13.35 -54.24 -26.79
CA VAL A 238 -12.84 -54.07 -25.42
C VAL A 238 -14.01 -53.95 -24.44
N VAL A 239 -14.90 -53.02 -24.73
CA VAL A 239 -16.12 -52.71 -23.94
C VAL A 239 -17.34 -53.40 -24.58
N SER A 240 -18.25 -53.88 -23.75
CA SER A 240 -19.50 -54.52 -24.21
C SER A 240 -20.46 -53.49 -24.79
N ASP A 241 -21.25 -53.87 -25.82
CA ASP A 241 -22.19 -53.00 -26.53
C ASP A 241 -23.35 -52.52 -25.68
N ASP A 242 -23.67 -53.21 -24.59
CA ASP A 242 -24.73 -52.84 -23.62
C ASP A 242 -24.21 -51.98 -22.45
N ALA A 243 -22.90 -51.74 -22.40
CA ALA A 243 -22.29 -50.88 -21.38
C ALA A 243 -22.48 -49.39 -21.66
N SER A 244 -22.25 -48.59 -20.63
CA SER A 244 -22.20 -47.14 -20.75
C SER A 244 -20.94 -46.57 -20.04
N PHE A 245 -20.30 -45.60 -20.65
CA PHE A 245 -19.28 -44.80 -20.00
C PHE A 245 -19.94 -43.83 -19.00
N VAL A 246 -19.46 -43.74 -17.77
CA VAL A 246 -20.02 -42.84 -16.78
C VAL A 246 -19.10 -41.65 -16.61
N ILE A 247 -19.62 -40.46 -16.91
CA ILE A 247 -18.92 -39.19 -16.67
C ILE A 247 -19.49 -38.50 -15.45
N TRP A 248 -18.72 -37.59 -14.91
CA TRP A 248 -19.13 -36.67 -13.87
C TRP A 248 -18.89 -35.23 -14.32
N THR A 249 -19.86 -34.33 -14.07
CA THR A 249 -19.70 -32.91 -14.34
C THR A 249 -20.46 -32.05 -13.34
N THR A 250 -19.95 -30.83 -13.11
CA THR A 250 -20.57 -29.77 -12.31
C THR A 250 -21.15 -28.66 -13.17
N THR A 251 -21.03 -28.78 -14.50
CA THR A 251 -21.53 -27.83 -15.49
C THR A 251 -22.40 -28.52 -16.52
N PRO A 252 -23.61 -28.98 -16.15
CA PRO A 252 -24.50 -29.67 -17.09
C PRO A 252 -24.76 -28.89 -18.38
N TRP A 253 -24.74 -27.57 -18.30
CA TRP A 253 -24.93 -26.66 -19.44
C TRP A 253 -23.89 -26.83 -20.56
N THR A 254 -22.76 -27.51 -20.33
CA THR A 254 -21.74 -27.79 -21.36
C THR A 254 -22.03 -29.06 -22.14
N LEU A 255 -22.97 -29.93 -21.66
CA LEU A 255 -23.30 -31.18 -22.34
C LEU A 255 -23.79 -30.99 -23.79
N PRO A 256 -24.60 -29.95 -24.15
CA PRO A 256 -24.95 -29.73 -25.56
C PRO A 256 -23.74 -29.56 -26.50
N ALA A 257 -22.61 -29.14 -25.97
CA ALA A 257 -21.35 -28.97 -26.68
C ALA A 257 -20.42 -30.21 -26.58
N ASN A 258 -20.81 -31.30 -25.94
CA ASN A 258 -20.01 -32.51 -25.83
C ASN A 258 -19.64 -33.07 -27.18
N LEU A 259 -18.35 -33.39 -27.36
CA LEU A 259 -17.80 -34.07 -28.55
C LEU A 259 -16.98 -35.31 -28.20
N GLY A 260 -16.68 -35.54 -26.91
CA GLY A 260 -15.86 -36.64 -26.50
C GLY A 260 -15.83 -36.94 -25.02
N ILE A 261 -15.08 -37.95 -24.65
CA ILE A 261 -14.82 -38.40 -23.28
C ILE A 261 -13.32 -38.63 -23.14
N PHE A 262 -12.65 -38.04 -22.14
CA PHE A 262 -11.24 -38.30 -21.84
C PHE A 262 -11.08 -39.39 -20.79
N VAL A 263 -10.10 -40.25 -21.02
CA VAL A 263 -9.57 -41.26 -20.08
C VAL A 263 -8.08 -41.09 -19.92
N HIS A 264 -7.52 -41.43 -18.77
CA HIS A 264 -6.07 -41.38 -18.56
C HIS A 264 -5.41 -42.60 -19.20
N PRO A 265 -4.31 -42.45 -19.95
CA PRO A 265 -3.67 -43.56 -20.67
C PRO A 265 -3.21 -44.68 -19.74
N ASP A 266 -2.69 -44.32 -18.55
CA ASP A 266 -2.04 -45.28 -17.64
C ASP A 266 -2.95 -45.84 -16.54
N TYR A 267 -4.19 -45.35 -16.42
CA TYR A 267 -5.14 -45.83 -15.40
C TYR A 267 -5.82 -47.11 -15.87
N GLU A 268 -6.15 -47.96 -14.87
CA GLU A 268 -6.99 -49.13 -15.08
C GLU A 268 -8.48 -48.74 -14.98
N TYR A 269 -9.27 -49.19 -15.92
CA TYR A 269 -10.70 -49.05 -15.99
C TYR A 269 -11.35 -50.40 -15.84
N ALA A 270 -12.56 -50.39 -15.33
CA ALA A 270 -13.38 -51.58 -15.14
C ALA A 270 -14.75 -51.47 -15.80
N GLU A 271 -15.14 -52.46 -16.53
CA GLU A 271 -16.54 -52.70 -16.89
C GLU A 271 -17.18 -53.46 -15.73
N VAL A 272 -18.15 -52.79 -15.11
CA VAL A 272 -18.85 -53.29 -13.91
C VAL A 272 -20.33 -53.53 -14.23
N LYS A 273 -20.80 -54.72 -13.91
CA LYS A 273 -22.21 -55.11 -13.97
C LYS A 273 -22.86 -54.82 -12.61
N THR A 274 -23.95 -54.08 -12.61
CA THR A 274 -24.65 -53.65 -11.42
C THR A 274 -26.16 -54.01 -11.56
N ASP A 275 -26.88 -53.83 -10.46
CA ASP A 275 -28.36 -53.89 -10.47
C ASP A 275 -29.04 -52.79 -11.34
N LYS A 276 -28.26 -51.77 -11.71
CA LYS A 276 -28.77 -50.61 -12.52
C LYS A 276 -28.26 -50.61 -13.95
N GLY A 277 -27.40 -51.54 -14.33
CA GLY A 277 -26.84 -51.64 -15.69
C GLY A 277 -25.37 -52.00 -15.69
N THR A 278 -24.76 -51.97 -16.88
CA THR A 278 -23.35 -52.22 -17.11
C THR A 278 -22.64 -50.91 -17.35
N PHE A 279 -21.60 -50.59 -16.57
CA PHE A 279 -20.92 -49.27 -16.57
C PHE A 279 -19.42 -49.41 -16.70
N VAL A 280 -18.79 -48.46 -17.33
CA VAL A 280 -17.33 -48.30 -17.40
C VAL A 280 -16.93 -47.11 -16.53
N VAL A 281 -16.07 -47.36 -15.56
CA VAL A 281 -15.50 -46.37 -14.63
C VAL A 281 -14.03 -46.73 -14.32
N ALA A 282 -13.29 -45.81 -13.73
CA ALA A 282 -11.94 -46.12 -13.22
C ALA A 282 -12.01 -47.22 -12.14
N LYS A 283 -11.17 -48.24 -12.25
CA LYS A 283 -11.16 -49.40 -11.34
C LYS A 283 -11.01 -49.03 -9.87
N GLU A 284 -10.12 -48.08 -9.56
CA GLU A 284 -9.93 -47.56 -8.19
C GLU A 284 -11.17 -46.96 -7.58
N LEU A 285 -12.07 -46.39 -8.41
CA LEU A 285 -13.25 -45.66 -7.96
C LEU A 285 -14.49 -46.54 -7.86
N VAL A 286 -14.44 -47.80 -8.26
CA VAL A 286 -15.60 -48.72 -8.29
C VAL A 286 -16.35 -48.75 -6.96
N ASN A 287 -15.65 -48.95 -5.83
CA ASN A 287 -16.28 -49.04 -4.53
C ASN A 287 -16.94 -47.73 -4.07
N SER A 288 -16.24 -46.64 -4.23
CA SER A 288 -16.75 -45.30 -3.86
C SER A 288 -17.92 -44.85 -4.74
N LEU A 289 -17.92 -45.27 -6.01
CA LEU A 289 -19.03 -45.01 -6.93
C LEU A 289 -20.22 -45.92 -6.64
N ALA A 290 -20.01 -47.13 -6.18
CA ALA A 290 -21.10 -48.02 -5.75
C ALA A 290 -21.91 -47.38 -4.60
N GLU A 291 -21.21 -46.86 -3.59
CA GLU A 291 -21.84 -46.09 -2.50
C GLU A 291 -22.49 -44.82 -3.01
N THR A 292 -21.79 -44.08 -3.84
CA THR A 292 -22.27 -42.78 -4.37
C THR A 292 -23.52 -42.94 -5.21
N LEU A 293 -23.54 -43.94 -6.11
CA LEU A 293 -24.61 -44.14 -7.07
C LEU A 293 -25.67 -45.10 -6.54
N GLY A 294 -25.45 -45.69 -5.38
CA GLY A 294 -26.37 -46.61 -4.70
C GLY A 294 -26.52 -47.93 -5.50
N TRP A 295 -25.42 -48.52 -5.94
CA TRP A 295 -25.43 -49.84 -6.56
C TRP A 295 -25.51 -50.92 -5.45
N GLU A 296 -26.52 -51.74 -5.52
CA GLU A 296 -26.73 -52.84 -4.53
C GLU A 296 -25.87 -54.06 -4.83
N SER A 297 -25.49 -54.25 -6.10
CA SER A 297 -24.61 -55.33 -6.55
C SER A 297 -23.58 -54.77 -7.53
N VAL A 298 -22.31 -55.21 -7.41
CA VAL A 298 -21.21 -54.84 -8.29
C VAL A 298 -20.38 -56.06 -8.65
N GLU A 299 -20.29 -56.35 -9.91
CA GLU A 299 -19.45 -57.42 -10.47
C GLU A 299 -18.49 -56.81 -11.50
N VAL A 300 -17.19 -56.91 -11.29
CA VAL A 300 -16.20 -56.48 -12.30
C VAL A 300 -16.15 -57.57 -13.37
N VAL A 301 -16.63 -57.27 -14.58
CA VAL A 301 -16.75 -58.18 -15.71
C VAL A 301 -15.43 -58.17 -16.53
N LYS A 302 -14.85 -57.01 -16.75
CA LYS A 302 -13.62 -56.81 -17.51
C LYS A 302 -12.78 -55.73 -16.89
N GLU A 303 -11.46 -55.79 -17.08
CA GLU A 303 -10.48 -54.77 -16.72
C GLU A 303 -9.63 -54.49 -17.94
N PHE A 304 -9.32 -53.22 -18.18
CA PHE A 304 -8.48 -52.75 -19.30
C PHE A 304 -7.80 -51.45 -18.95
N ARG A 305 -6.76 -51.09 -19.67
CA ARG A 305 -6.09 -49.79 -19.56
C ARG A 305 -6.77 -48.75 -20.37
N GLY A 306 -6.61 -47.47 -19.99
CA GLY A 306 -7.14 -46.32 -20.73
C GLY A 306 -6.73 -46.31 -22.21
N THR A 307 -5.49 -46.72 -22.52
CA THR A 307 -5.00 -46.83 -23.91
C THR A 307 -5.80 -47.83 -24.78
N GLU A 308 -6.43 -48.82 -24.19
CA GLU A 308 -7.28 -49.81 -24.91
C GLU A 308 -8.62 -49.20 -25.28
N LEU A 309 -9.05 -48.13 -24.59
CA LEU A 309 -10.30 -47.42 -24.85
C LEU A 309 -10.19 -46.34 -25.94
N GLU A 310 -8.98 -46.00 -26.36
CA GLU A 310 -8.73 -44.97 -27.36
C GLU A 310 -9.51 -45.26 -28.66
N TYR A 311 -10.19 -44.25 -29.18
CA TYR A 311 -11.07 -44.34 -30.36
C TYR A 311 -12.32 -45.19 -30.19
N ALA A 312 -12.67 -45.66 -28.99
CA ALA A 312 -14.00 -46.14 -28.73
C ALA A 312 -15.03 -44.97 -28.88
N THR A 313 -16.25 -45.25 -29.16
CA THR A 313 -17.29 -44.23 -29.28
C THR A 313 -18.50 -44.51 -28.41
N ALA A 314 -19.12 -43.47 -27.92
CA ALA A 314 -20.40 -43.52 -27.21
C ALA A 314 -21.45 -42.65 -27.93
N TRP A 315 -22.71 -42.94 -27.68
CA TRP A 315 -23.79 -42.02 -28.06
C TRP A 315 -23.87 -40.85 -27.07
N HIS A 316 -24.02 -39.63 -27.61
CA HIS A 316 -24.39 -38.47 -26.80
C HIS A 316 -25.75 -38.74 -26.10
N PRO A 317 -25.92 -38.37 -24.80
CA PRO A 317 -27.08 -38.83 -24.04
C PRO A 317 -28.45 -38.31 -24.54
N PHE A 318 -28.49 -37.27 -25.37
CA PHE A 318 -29.75 -36.71 -25.91
C PHE A 318 -29.65 -36.17 -27.36
N TYR A 319 -28.49 -36.26 -28.00
CA TYR A 319 -28.36 -35.95 -29.44
C TYR A 319 -27.92 -37.17 -30.23
N GLU A 320 -28.30 -37.23 -31.52
CA GLU A 320 -27.76 -38.20 -32.48
C GLU A 320 -26.33 -37.80 -32.89
N ARG A 321 -25.39 -37.81 -31.91
CA ARG A 321 -24.02 -37.44 -32.07
C ARG A 321 -23.15 -38.48 -31.37
N GLU A 322 -21.97 -38.74 -31.95
CA GLU A 322 -20.94 -39.58 -31.30
C GLU A 322 -20.10 -38.77 -30.33
N SER A 323 -19.74 -39.37 -29.21
CA SER A 323 -18.73 -38.91 -28.28
C SER A 323 -17.51 -39.83 -28.42
N LEU A 324 -16.40 -39.29 -28.88
CA LEU A 324 -15.13 -40.01 -29.07
C LEU A 324 -14.41 -40.22 -27.74
N VAL A 325 -13.94 -41.43 -27.46
CA VAL A 325 -13.05 -41.67 -26.29
C VAL A 325 -11.63 -41.36 -26.70
N MET A 326 -10.99 -40.50 -25.89
CA MET A 326 -9.67 -39.91 -26.14
C MET A 326 -8.76 -40.03 -24.92
N LEU A 327 -7.45 -39.96 -25.12
CA LEU A 327 -6.46 -39.97 -24.04
C LEU A 327 -6.10 -38.55 -23.58
N GLY A 328 -6.12 -38.34 -22.25
CA GLY A 328 -5.72 -37.08 -21.63
C GLY A 328 -5.05 -37.32 -20.28
N ASP A 329 -3.82 -36.83 -20.15
CA ASP A 329 -3.00 -37.01 -18.94
C ASP A 329 -3.51 -36.18 -17.74
N TYR A 330 -4.42 -35.22 -17.99
CA TYR A 330 -5.03 -34.36 -16.97
C TYR A 330 -6.19 -35.01 -16.20
N VAL A 331 -6.65 -36.18 -16.62
CA VAL A 331 -7.71 -36.91 -15.91
C VAL A 331 -7.16 -37.42 -14.58
N THR A 332 -7.86 -37.15 -13.50
CA THR A 332 -7.48 -37.55 -12.12
C THR A 332 -8.48 -38.52 -11.51
N LEU A 333 -8.08 -39.12 -10.39
CA LEU A 333 -8.94 -40.04 -9.60
C LEU A 333 -9.42 -39.39 -8.28
N ASP A 334 -9.10 -38.11 -8.08
CA ASP A 334 -9.45 -37.41 -6.83
C ASP A 334 -10.97 -37.17 -6.69
N ALA A 335 -11.68 -37.11 -7.82
CA ALA A 335 -13.12 -36.93 -7.87
C ALA A 335 -13.71 -37.49 -9.17
N GLY A 336 -15.02 -37.67 -9.18
CA GLY A 336 -15.73 -38.12 -10.38
C GLY A 336 -15.65 -39.61 -10.61
N THR A 337 -15.41 -40.02 -11.86
CA THR A 337 -15.48 -41.43 -12.34
C THR A 337 -14.18 -41.93 -12.97
N GLY A 338 -13.18 -41.03 -13.13
CA GLY A 338 -12.00 -41.27 -13.94
C GLY A 338 -12.24 -41.15 -15.45
N LEU A 339 -13.42 -40.72 -15.85
CA LEU A 339 -13.77 -40.33 -17.22
C LEU A 339 -14.27 -38.89 -17.22
N VAL A 340 -13.73 -38.06 -18.10
CA VAL A 340 -14.09 -36.63 -18.19
C VAL A 340 -14.82 -36.34 -19.49
N HIS A 341 -16.03 -35.76 -19.40
CA HIS A 341 -16.74 -35.25 -20.54
C HIS A 341 -15.99 -34.07 -21.17
N SER A 342 -15.84 -34.09 -22.49
CA SER A 342 -15.14 -33.06 -23.25
C SER A 342 -16.10 -32.18 -24.05
N ALA A 343 -15.97 -30.86 -23.80
CA ALA A 343 -16.59 -29.80 -24.61
C ALA A 343 -15.48 -28.80 -25.02
N PRO A 344 -14.81 -29.01 -26.19
CA PRO A 344 -13.64 -28.24 -26.60
C PRO A 344 -13.86 -26.72 -26.68
N GLY A 345 -15.13 -26.28 -26.82
CA GLY A 345 -15.52 -24.87 -26.81
C GLY A 345 -15.65 -24.25 -25.42
N HIS A 346 -15.59 -25.06 -24.33
CA HIS A 346 -15.90 -24.62 -22.96
C HIS A 346 -14.88 -25.07 -21.90
N GLY A 347 -13.74 -25.60 -22.30
CA GLY A 347 -12.65 -26.01 -21.41
C GLY A 347 -11.29 -25.90 -22.10
N GLU A 348 -10.30 -25.37 -21.38
CA GLU A 348 -8.92 -25.21 -21.92
C GLU A 348 -8.25 -26.56 -22.15
N ASP A 349 -8.32 -27.48 -21.15
CA ASP A 349 -7.78 -28.82 -21.28
C ASP A 349 -8.51 -29.59 -22.38
N ASP A 350 -9.83 -29.52 -22.42
CA ASP A 350 -10.66 -30.14 -23.46
C ASP A 350 -10.23 -29.66 -24.85
N PHE A 351 -10.02 -28.35 -25.01
CA PHE A 351 -9.57 -27.76 -26.26
C PHE A 351 -8.17 -28.27 -26.65
N TYR A 352 -7.22 -28.23 -25.73
CA TYR A 352 -5.84 -28.61 -25.97
C TYR A 352 -5.71 -30.08 -26.41
N TYR A 353 -6.31 -30.98 -25.65
CA TYR A 353 -6.23 -32.42 -25.94
C TYR A 353 -7.08 -32.82 -27.15
N SER A 354 -8.27 -32.22 -27.34
CA SER A 354 -9.14 -32.51 -28.48
C SER A 354 -8.52 -32.18 -29.84
N ARG A 355 -7.61 -31.20 -29.91
CA ARG A 355 -6.87 -30.88 -31.13
C ARG A 355 -6.04 -32.04 -31.66
N LYS A 356 -5.53 -32.94 -30.81
CA LYS A 356 -4.78 -34.14 -31.20
C LYS A 356 -5.65 -35.13 -31.97
N TYR A 357 -6.97 -35.05 -31.78
CA TYR A 357 -7.96 -35.88 -32.42
C TYR A 357 -8.76 -35.18 -33.53
N ASN A 358 -8.35 -33.95 -33.91
CA ASN A 358 -9.02 -33.11 -34.91
C ASN A 358 -10.52 -32.87 -34.62
N LEU A 359 -10.93 -32.78 -33.36
CA LEU A 359 -12.32 -32.43 -33.02
C LEU A 359 -12.61 -30.97 -33.31
N ASP A 360 -13.84 -30.68 -33.69
CA ASP A 360 -14.33 -29.31 -33.86
C ASP A 360 -14.41 -28.57 -32.53
N VAL A 361 -14.39 -27.25 -32.62
CA VAL A 361 -14.56 -26.36 -31.43
C VAL A 361 -16.02 -25.86 -31.44
N LEU A 362 -16.88 -26.65 -30.84
CA LEU A 362 -18.31 -26.32 -30.74
C LEU A 362 -18.56 -25.45 -29.51
N SER A 363 -19.05 -24.19 -29.71
CA SER A 363 -19.36 -23.26 -28.65
C SER A 363 -20.77 -22.65 -28.89
N PRO A 364 -21.82 -23.39 -28.60
CA PRO A 364 -23.21 -23.03 -28.98
C PRO A 364 -23.84 -21.99 -28.02
N VAL A 365 -23.05 -21.08 -27.46
CA VAL A 365 -23.50 -20.02 -26.55
C VAL A 365 -23.07 -18.66 -27.10
N ASP A 366 -24.01 -17.72 -27.23
CA ASP A 366 -23.73 -16.38 -27.76
C ASP A 366 -23.04 -15.45 -26.72
N ASN A 367 -22.80 -14.20 -27.09
CA ASN A 367 -22.12 -13.21 -26.25
C ASN A 367 -22.86 -12.91 -24.94
N GLN A 368 -24.21 -13.10 -24.93
CA GLN A 368 -25.08 -12.84 -23.78
C GLN A 368 -25.31 -14.10 -22.92
N GLY A 369 -24.70 -15.22 -23.28
CA GLY A 369 -24.86 -16.49 -22.58
C GLY A 369 -26.12 -17.27 -22.96
N HIS A 370 -26.74 -16.98 -24.12
CA HIS A 370 -27.88 -17.74 -24.62
C HIS A 370 -27.42 -18.76 -25.66
N TYR A 371 -28.06 -19.91 -25.68
CA TYR A 371 -27.79 -20.93 -26.71
C TYR A 371 -28.21 -20.46 -28.10
N THR A 372 -27.37 -20.82 -29.06
CA THR A 372 -27.61 -20.62 -30.49
C THR A 372 -28.32 -21.83 -31.11
N ALA A 373 -28.60 -21.76 -32.40
CA ALA A 373 -29.18 -22.87 -33.16
C ALA A 373 -28.27 -24.13 -33.25
N GLU A 374 -27.00 -24.00 -32.85
CA GLU A 374 -26.05 -25.12 -32.75
C GLU A 374 -26.34 -26.07 -31.56
N ALA A 375 -27.22 -25.66 -30.63
CA ALA A 375 -27.75 -26.51 -29.55
C ALA A 375 -29.28 -26.70 -29.74
N PRO A 376 -29.73 -27.55 -30.64
CA PRO A 376 -31.17 -27.75 -30.91
C PRO A 376 -31.97 -28.09 -29.66
N GLY A 377 -33.09 -27.39 -29.47
CA GLY A 377 -33.96 -27.56 -28.29
C GLY A 377 -33.63 -26.63 -27.11
N PHE A 378 -32.52 -25.87 -27.20
CA PHE A 378 -32.11 -24.90 -26.16
C PHE A 378 -32.02 -23.46 -26.70
N GLU A 379 -32.29 -23.22 -28.01
CA GLU A 379 -32.12 -21.93 -28.67
C GLU A 379 -32.77 -20.78 -27.89
N GLY A 380 -32.01 -19.71 -27.64
CA GLY A 380 -32.45 -18.54 -26.88
C GLY A 380 -32.54 -18.74 -25.36
N MET A 381 -32.26 -19.93 -24.84
CA MET A 381 -32.22 -20.18 -23.40
C MET A 381 -30.89 -19.72 -22.79
N PHE A 382 -30.98 -19.04 -21.67
CA PHE A 382 -29.75 -18.66 -20.90
C PHE A 382 -29.07 -19.90 -20.30
N TYR A 383 -27.77 -20.05 -20.45
CA TYR A 383 -27.00 -21.26 -20.11
C TYR A 383 -27.31 -21.80 -18.70
N ALA A 384 -27.36 -20.90 -17.70
CA ALA A 384 -27.59 -21.33 -16.32
C ALA A 384 -28.97 -21.92 -16.08
N LYS A 385 -29.98 -21.47 -16.84
CA LYS A 385 -31.33 -22.03 -16.78
C LYS A 385 -31.41 -23.41 -17.43
N ALA A 386 -30.55 -23.69 -18.38
CA ALA A 386 -30.50 -24.97 -19.07
C ALA A 386 -30.07 -26.12 -18.17
N ASN A 387 -29.30 -25.86 -17.07
CA ASN A 387 -28.89 -26.90 -16.15
C ASN A 387 -30.08 -27.76 -15.67
N LYS A 388 -31.18 -27.12 -15.29
CA LYS A 388 -32.38 -27.84 -14.85
C LYS A 388 -33.05 -28.62 -15.98
N VAL A 389 -33.18 -28.01 -17.15
CA VAL A 389 -33.81 -28.67 -18.32
C VAL A 389 -33.00 -29.89 -18.75
N ILE A 390 -31.68 -29.77 -18.78
CA ILE A 390 -30.75 -30.87 -19.14
C ILE A 390 -30.87 -32.00 -18.10
N THR A 391 -30.83 -31.69 -16.81
CA THR A 391 -30.98 -32.72 -15.77
C THR A 391 -32.35 -33.42 -15.82
N ASP A 392 -33.41 -32.70 -16.10
CA ASP A 392 -34.76 -33.30 -16.29
C ASP A 392 -34.78 -34.23 -17.52
N MET A 393 -34.23 -33.83 -18.68
CA MET A 393 -34.08 -34.65 -19.87
C MET A 393 -33.27 -35.93 -19.65
N LEU A 394 -32.15 -35.82 -18.94
CA LEU A 394 -31.30 -36.97 -18.60
C LEU A 394 -31.97 -37.93 -17.63
N ALA A 395 -32.83 -37.42 -16.74
CA ALA A 395 -33.61 -38.22 -15.82
C ALA A 395 -34.72 -38.96 -16.58
N GLU A 396 -35.45 -38.30 -17.51
CA GLU A 396 -36.49 -38.89 -18.33
C GLU A 396 -35.98 -40.01 -19.24
N ASN A 397 -34.80 -39.82 -19.85
CA ASN A 397 -34.22 -40.84 -20.76
C ASN A 397 -33.36 -41.90 -20.04
N GLY A 398 -33.22 -41.83 -18.73
CA GLY A 398 -32.50 -42.80 -17.90
C GLY A 398 -31.00 -42.65 -17.90
N SER A 399 -30.44 -41.60 -18.52
CA SER A 399 -28.97 -41.36 -18.53
C SER A 399 -28.45 -40.68 -17.26
N LEU A 400 -29.31 -40.03 -16.44
CA LEU A 400 -28.93 -39.46 -15.18
C LEU A 400 -28.83 -40.53 -14.10
N LEU A 401 -27.63 -40.81 -13.61
CA LEU A 401 -27.41 -41.76 -12.52
C LEU A 401 -27.55 -41.13 -11.13
N LYS A 402 -27.12 -39.88 -10.99
CA LYS A 402 -27.27 -39.11 -9.74
C LYS A 402 -27.21 -37.61 -10.00
N LEU A 403 -28.03 -36.88 -9.24
CA LEU A 403 -27.96 -35.42 -9.10
C LEU A 403 -27.75 -35.08 -7.62
N SER A 404 -26.77 -34.25 -7.32
CA SER A 404 -26.59 -33.62 -6.02
C SER A 404 -26.18 -32.17 -6.21
N TYR A 405 -26.10 -31.42 -5.11
CA TYR A 405 -25.62 -30.03 -5.13
C TYR A 405 -24.45 -29.90 -4.14
N PHE A 406 -23.51 -29.05 -4.46
CA PHE A 406 -22.37 -28.77 -3.58
C PHE A 406 -21.89 -27.34 -3.73
N VAL A 407 -21.29 -26.84 -2.67
CA VAL A 407 -20.71 -25.48 -2.64
C VAL A 407 -19.26 -25.55 -3.01
N HIS A 408 -18.85 -24.74 -3.98
CA HIS A 408 -17.47 -24.63 -4.42
C HIS A 408 -17.13 -23.22 -4.88
N SER A 409 -15.83 -22.92 -4.97
CA SER A 409 -15.32 -21.67 -5.48
C SER A 409 -15.50 -21.57 -7.00
N TYR A 410 -16.16 -20.50 -7.48
CA TYR A 410 -16.51 -20.29 -8.87
C TYR A 410 -16.06 -18.91 -9.37
N PRO A 411 -15.52 -18.78 -10.61
CA PRO A 411 -15.04 -17.53 -11.14
C PRO A 411 -16.18 -16.55 -11.46
N HIS A 412 -15.99 -15.30 -11.09
CA HIS A 412 -16.92 -14.19 -11.32
C HIS A 412 -16.18 -13.01 -11.94
N ASP A 413 -16.88 -12.26 -12.75
CA ASP A 413 -16.44 -10.97 -13.28
C ASP A 413 -16.21 -9.98 -12.12
N TRP A 414 -15.02 -9.44 -12.04
CA TRP A 414 -14.57 -8.56 -10.94
C TRP A 414 -15.37 -7.26 -10.80
N ARG A 415 -16.05 -6.81 -11.87
CA ARG A 415 -16.85 -5.58 -11.89
C ARG A 415 -18.34 -5.83 -11.75
N THR A 416 -18.88 -6.71 -12.57
CA THR A 416 -20.32 -7.02 -12.54
C THR A 416 -20.71 -7.94 -11.38
N LYS A 417 -19.70 -8.64 -10.80
CA LYS A 417 -19.88 -9.62 -9.72
C LYS A 417 -20.79 -10.80 -10.11
N LYS A 418 -20.91 -11.06 -11.40
CA LYS A 418 -21.69 -12.17 -11.98
C LYS A 418 -20.79 -13.32 -12.41
N PRO A 419 -21.30 -14.56 -12.44
CA PRO A 419 -20.53 -15.70 -12.91
C PRO A 419 -20.02 -15.53 -14.33
N VAL A 420 -18.81 -16.03 -14.58
CA VAL A 420 -18.21 -16.12 -15.91
C VAL A 420 -18.24 -17.57 -16.40
N ILE A 421 -18.07 -17.75 -17.71
CA ILE A 421 -17.99 -19.07 -18.35
C ILE A 421 -16.70 -19.15 -19.17
N PHE A 422 -16.25 -20.38 -19.47
CA PHE A 422 -15.31 -20.60 -20.55
C PHE A 422 -16.05 -20.66 -21.88
N ARG A 423 -15.61 -19.90 -22.88
CA ARG A 423 -16.22 -19.82 -24.20
C ARG A 423 -15.15 -19.63 -25.26
N ALA A 424 -15.12 -20.52 -26.24
CA ALA A 424 -14.26 -20.33 -27.41
C ALA A 424 -14.82 -19.23 -28.31
N THR A 425 -13.98 -18.25 -28.59
CA THR A 425 -14.28 -17.13 -29.46
C THR A 425 -12.99 -16.61 -30.09
N PRO A 426 -13.04 -16.12 -31.36
CA PRO A 426 -11.87 -15.52 -31.98
C PRO A 426 -11.42 -14.29 -31.20
N GLN A 427 -10.18 -14.30 -30.74
CA GLN A 427 -9.60 -13.21 -29.95
C GLN A 427 -8.16 -12.92 -30.38
N TRP A 428 -7.65 -11.74 -29.98
CA TRP A 428 -6.27 -11.37 -30.09
C TRP A 428 -5.50 -11.72 -28.82
N PHE A 429 -4.36 -12.35 -28.98
CA PHE A 429 -3.51 -12.82 -27.89
C PHE A 429 -2.10 -12.26 -28.00
N ALA A 430 -1.49 -12.00 -26.83
CA ALA A 430 -0.04 -11.92 -26.72
C ALA A 430 0.49 -13.29 -26.26
N SER A 431 1.38 -13.88 -27.04
CA SER A 431 1.98 -15.18 -26.75
C SER A 431 3.01 -15.04 -25.64
N ILE A 432 2.62 -15.41 -24.42
CA ILE A 432 3.56 -15.40 -23.28
C ILE A 432 4.62 -16.49 -23.44
N ASP A 433 4.27 -17.65 -23.98
CA ASP A 433 5.19 -18.76 -24.21
C ASP A 433 6.42 -18.36 -25.04
N ALA A 434 6.27 -17.43 -25.99
CA ALA A 434 7.32 -17.00 -26.89
C ALA A 434 8.49 -16.27 -26.19
N PHE A 435 8.25 -15.66 -25.00
CA PHE A 435 9.26 -14.91 -24.24
C PHE A 435 9.15 -15.08 -22.72
N ARG A 436 8.45 -16.13 -22.27
CA ARG A 436 8.30 -16.46 -20.85
C ARG A 436 9.62 -16.53 -20.13
N GLN A 437 10.62 -17.19 -20.72
CA GLN A 437 11.92 -17.37 -20.09
C GLN A 437 12.62 -16.02 -19.90
N ASP A 438 12.52 -15.11 -20.86
CA ASP A 438 13.08 -13.75 -20.71
C ASP A 438 12.46 -13.02 -19.50
N ILE A 439 11.14 -13.19 -19.26
CA ILE A 439 10.48 -12.57 -18.10
C ILE A 439 10.97 -13.21 -16.79
N LEU A 440 11.08 -14.54 -16.75
CA LEU A 440 11.53 -15.27 -15.56
C LEU A 440 12.97 -14.90 -15.20
N ASP A 441 13.84 -14.80 -16.20
CA ASP A 441 15.27 -14.41 -16.03
C ASP A 441 15.38 -12.99 -15.45
N VAL A 442 14.56 -12.05 -15.94
CA VAL A 442 14.51 -10.67 -15.44
C VAL A 442 14.00 -10.62 -13.98
N ILE A 443 12.99 -11.41 -13.64
CA ILE A 443 12.47 -11.50 -12.25
C ILE A 443 13.56 -11.98 -11.29
N GLU A 444 14.37 -12.95 -11.70
CA GLU A 444 15.38 -13.57 -10.84
C GLU A 444 16.64 -12.71 -10.70
N ASN A 445 17.07 -12.04 -11.78
CA ASN A 445 18.41 -11.47 -11.87
C ASN A 445 18.46 -9.93 -11.86
N ASP A 446 17.41 -9.24 -12.33
CA ASP A 446 17.47 -7.79 -12.59
C ASP A 446 16.66 -6.95 -11.60
N VAL A 447 15.71 -7.55 -10.88
CA VAL A 447 14.79 -6.83 -9.99
C VAL A 447 15.09 -7.12 -8.51
N LYS A 448 15.22 -6.05 -7.72
CA LYS A 448 15.28 -6.16 -6.25
C LYS A 448 13.85 -6.27 -5.69
N TRP A 449 13.56 -7.37 -5.02
CA TRP A 449 12.29 -7.58 -4.32
C TRP A 449 12.51 -7.31 -2.83
N TYR A 450 11.88 -6.23 -2.30
CA TYR A 450 12.00 -5.91 -0.89
C TYR A 450 11.37 -6.99 0.00
N HIS A 451 10.31 -7.62 -0.51
CA HIS A 451 9.72 -8.80 0.13
C HIS A 451 10.06 -10.06 -0.68
N PRO A 452 10.86 -11.02 -0.13
CA PRO A 452 11.26 -12.23 -0.89
C PRO A 452 10.09 -13.07 -1.40
N SER A 453 8.97 -13.13 -0.66
CA SER A 453 7.77 -13.85 -1.10
C SER A 453 7.14 -13.23 -2.36
N GLY A 454 7.37 -11.93 -2.61
CA GLY A 454 6.91 -11.25 -3.82
C GLY A 454 7.55 -11.80 -5.09
N GLN A 455 8.87 -12.06 -5.04
CA GLN A 455 9.60 -12.68 -6.14
C GLN A 455 9.03 -14.07 -6.47
N VAL A 456 8.87 -14.91 -5.45
CA VAL A 456 8.33 -16.26 -5.61
C VAL A 456 6.92 -16.21 -6.21
N ARG A 457 6.11 -15.27 -5.73
CA ARG A 457 4.72 -15.11 -6.18
C ARG A 457 4.62 -14.72 -7.65
N ILE A 458 5.34 -13.69 -8.08
CA ILE A 458 5.30 -13.25 -9.49
C ILE A 458 5.96 -14.28 -10.41
N TYR A 459 7.04 -14.93 -9.98
CA TYR A 459 7.70 -16.00 -10.72
C TYR A 459 6.73 -17.14 -11.02
N ASN A 460 6.05 -17.67 -10.02
CA ASN A 460 5.06 -18.73 -10.21
C ASN A 460 3.90 -18.28 -11.10
N MET A 461 3.40 -17.05 -10.92
CA MET A 461 2.33 -16.50 -11.76
C MET A 461 2.74 -16.42 -13.24
N VAL A 462 3.97 -16.02 -13.54
CA VAL A 462 4.48 -15.95 -14.94
C VAL A 462 4.77 -17.34 -15.47
N ARG A 463 5.37 -18.23 -14.66
CA ARG A 463 5.67 -19.61 -15.07
C ARG A 463 4.41 -20.35 -15.53
N ASP A 464 3.33 -20.20 -14.77
CA ASP A 464 2.09 -20.96 -14.95
C ASP A 464 1.05 -20.23 -15.83
N ARG A 465 1.35 -19.00 -16.25
CA ARG A 465 0.44 -18.16 -17.03
C ARG A 465 0.30 -18.67 -18.47
N GLY A 466 -0.94 -18.77 -18.96
CA GLY A 466 -1.25 -18.94 -20.38
C GLY A 466 -1.03 -17.65 -21.20
N ASP A 467 -1.32 -17.72 -22.49
CA ASP A 467 -1.29 -16.53 -23.36
C ASP A 467 -2.28 -15.48 -22.89
N TRP A 468 -1.91 -14.23 -23.02
CA TRP A 468 -2.71 -13.10 -22.58
C TRP A 468 -3.73 -12.69 -23.64
N VAL A 469 -5.02 -12.85 -23.36
CA VAL A 469 -6.09 -12.32 -24.21
C VAL A 469 -6.13 -10.80 -24.07
N ILE A 470 -5.79 -10.08 -25.16
CA ILE A 470 -5.64 -8.62 -25.16
C ILE A 470 -6.83 -7.88 -25.77
N SER A 471 -7.69 -8.55 -26.51
CA SER A 471 -8.88 -7.94 -27.13
C SER A 471 -10.07 -7.91 -26.17
N ARG A 472 -10.81 -6.81 -26.18
CA ARG A 472 -12.05 -6.62 -25.42
C ARG A 472 -13.14 -6.11 -26.34
N GLN A 473 -14.35 -6.69 -26.25
CA GLN A 473 -15.54 -6.32 -27.02
C GLN A 473 -16.22 -5.10 -26.38
N ARG A 474 -15.41 -4.05 -26.16
CA ARG A 474 -15.82 -2.77 -25.55
C ARG A 474 -15.48 -1.63 -26.50
N VAL A 475 -15.92 -0.41 -26.17
CA VAL A 475 -15.69 0.77 -27.03
C VAL A 475 -14.93 1.91 -26.32
N TRP A 476 -14.84 1.88 -24.99
CA TRP A 476 -14.07 2.88 -24.23
C TRP A 476 -12.70 2.36 -23.87
N GLY A 477 -11.74 2.63 -24.71
CA GLY A 477 -10.33 2.25 -24.58
C GLY A 477 -9.56 2.49 -25.87
N VAL A 478 -8.30 2.05 -25.89
CA VAL A 478 -7.42 2.16 -27.06
C VAL A 478 -7.74 1.02 -28.05
N PRO A 479 -8.06 1.32 -29.29
CA PRO A 479 -8.39 0.29 -30.29
C PRO A 479 -7.18 -0.57 -30.64
N LEU A 480 -7.43 -1.83 -31.02
CA LEU A 480 -6.42 -2.69 -31.65
C LEU A 480 -6.13 -2.15 -33.06
N PRO A 481 -4.90 -1.73 -33.40
CA PRO A 481 -4.58 -1.10 -34.68
C PRO A 481 -4.38 -2.15 -35.77
N VAL A 482 -5.43 -2.97 -36.03
CA VAL A 482 -5.41 -4.08 -36.95
C VAL A 482 -6.35 -3.80 -38.12
N PHE A 483 -5.85 -3.98 -39.33
CA PHE A 483 -6.66 -3.95 -40.54
C PHE A 483 -6.84 -5.36 -41.09
N TYR A 484 -7.84 -5.54 -41.91
CA TYR A 484 -8.13 -6.79 -42.63
C TYR A 484 -8.18 -6.53 -44.14
N GLY A 485 -7.54 -7.40 -44.91
CA GLY A 485 -7.70 -7.43 -46.34
C GLY A 485 -9.03 -8.05 -46.80
N GLU A 486 -9.28 -8.03 -48.08
CA GLU A 486 -10.51 -8.58 -48.68
C GLU A 486 -10.71 -10.09 -48.43
N ASN A 487 -9.62 -10.83 -48.26
CA ASN A 487 -9.64 -12.25 -47.90
C ASN A 487 -9.78 -12.50 -46.39
N GLY A 488 -9.97 -11.44 -45.58
CA GLY A 488 -10.07 -11.53 -44.11
C GLY A 488 -8.74 -11.74 -43.37
N GLU A 489 -7.61 -11.69 -44.06
CA GLU A 489 -6.29 -11.80 -43.44
C GLU A 489 -5.92 -10.54 -42.68
N PRO A 490 -5.46 -10.67 -41.42
CA PRO A 490 -5.08 -9.50 -40.61
C PRO A 490 -3.80 -8.86 -41.12
N ILE A 491 -3.76 -7.54 -41.08
CA ILE A 491 -2.64 -6.70 -41.48
C ILE A 491 -2.17 -5.91 -40.27
N ILE A 492 -0.95 -6.21 -39.80
CA ILE A 492 -0.25 -5.52 -38.73
C ILE A 492 1.20 -5.38 -39.21
N THR A 493 1.59 -4.17 -39.59
CA THR A 493 2.98 -3.89 -40.05
C THR A 493 3.55 -2.70 -39.26
N PRO A 494 4.88 -2.57 -39.17
CA PRO A 494 5.48 -1.38 -38.55
C PRO A 494 4.98 -0.07 -39.17
N GLU A 495 4.76 -0.07 -40.50
CA GLU A 495 4.24 1.10 -41.23
C GLU A 495 2.80 1.45 -40.84
N THR A 496 1.88 0.47 -40.77
CA THR A 496 0.48 0.72 -40.43
C THR A 496 0.32 1.09 -38.95
N THR A 497 1.05 0.45 -38.04
CA THR A 497 0.97 0.74 -36.61
C THR A 497 1.55 2.11 -36.29
N GLU A 498 2.70 2.50 -36.86
CA GLU A 498 3.27 3.82 -36.65
C GLU A 498 2.37 4.95 -37.26
N HIS A 499 1.76 4.70 -38.42
CA HIS A 499 0.84 5.66 -39.02
C HIS A 499 -0.38 5.89 -38.11
N VAL A 500 -0.98 4.82 -37.61
CA VAL A 500 -2.10 4.90 -36.65
C VAL A 500 -1.67 5.60 -35.34
N ALA A 501 -0.48 5.28 -34.81
CA ALA A 501 0.04 5.93 -33.62
C ALA A 501 0.15 7.47 -33.82
N LYS A 502 0.66 7.93 -34.97
CA LYS A 502 0.71 9.37 -35.29
C LYS A 502 -0.66 10.02 -35.38
N LEU A 503 -1.63 9.34 -36.01
CA LEU A 503 -2.99 9.85 -36.06
C LEU A 503 -3.62 9.97 -34.67
N VAL A 504 -3.38 8.99 -33.80
CA VAL A 504 -3.86 9.01 -32.41
C VAL A 504 -3.14 10.06 -31.58
N GLU A 505 -1.85 10.27 -31.81
CA GLU A 505 -1.09 11.33 -31.12
C GLU A 505 -1.62 12.74 -31.47
N GLU A 506 -2.11 12.93 -32.70
CA GLU A 506 -2.66 14.22 -33.15
C GLU A 506 -4.15 14.41 -32.78
N PHE A 507 -4.96 13.35 -32.91
CA PHE A 507 -6.42 13.44 -32.81
C PHE A 507 -7.05 12.67 -31.65
N GLY A 508 -6.26 11.87 -30.90
CA GLY A 508 -6.77 10.90 -29.91
C GLY A 508 -7.35 9.65 -30.55
N SER A 509 -7.58 8.61 -29.73
CA SER A 509 -8.08 7.31 -30.21
C SER A 509 -9.50 7.33 -30.80
N ASP A 510 -10.26 8.39 -30.62
CA ASP A 510 -11.57 8.59 -31.25
C ASP A 510 -11.47 8.55 -32.77
N VAL A 511 -10.36 8.99 -33.36
CA VAL A 511 -10.09 8.95 -34.79
C VAL A 511 -10.27 7.56 -35.40
N TRP A 512 -9.98 6.50 -34.66
CA TRP A 512 -10.16 5.12 -35.10
C TRP A 512 -11.64 4.77 -35.33
N PHE A 513 -12.52 5.29 -34.51
CA PHE A 513 -13.96 5.00 -34.59
C PHE A 513 -14.69 5.94 -35.53
N GLU A 514 -14.13 7.12 -35.80
CA GLU A 514 -14.74 8.18 -36.65
C GLU A 514 -14.40 8.03 -38.13
N ARG A 515 -13.21 7.51 -38.46
CA ARG A 515 -12.75 7.40 -39.86
C ARG A 515 -12.89 5.98 -40.40
N GLU A 516 -13.04 5.88 -41.75
CA GLU A 516 -13.02 4.59 -42.43
C GLU A 516 -11.59 3.97 -42.46
N ALA A 517 -11.47 2.67 -42.65
CA ALA A 517 -10.18 1.95 -42.65
C ALA A 517 -9.17 2.55 -43.65
N LYS A 518 -9.65 2.95 -44.87
CA LYS A 518 -8.81 3.55 -45.90
C LYS A 518 -8.19 4.91 -45.48
N ASP A 519 -8.88 5.66 -44.61
CA ASP A 519 -8.43 6.99 -44.17
C ASP A 519 -7.51 6.90 -42.92
N LEU A 520 -7.36 5.69 -42.37
CA LEU A 520 -6.45 5.34 -41.27
C LEU A 520 -5.16 4.64 -41.74
N LEU A 521 -5.08 4.30 -43.02
CA LEU A 521 -3.91 3.72 -43.65
C LEU A 521 -3.05 4.80 -44.31
N PRO A 522 -1.74 4.58 -44.46
CA PRO A 522 -0.86 5.47 -45.22
C PRO A 522 -1.40 5.72 -46.63
N GLU A 523 -1.22 6.94 -47.17
CA GLU A 523 -1.61 7.27 -48.53
C GLU A 523 -0.96 6.31 -49.56
N GLY A 524 -1.78 5.71 -50.43
CA GLY A 524 -1.32 4.73 -51.42
C GLY A 524 -0.98 3.37 -50.87
N PHE A 525 -1.32 3.03 -49.64
CA PHE A 525 -1.06 1.72 -49.04
C PHE A 525 -1.68 0.59 -49.84
N THR A 526 -0.91 -0.47 -50.09
CA THR A 526 -1.33 -1.68 -50.79
C THR A 526 -0.86 -2.92 -50.05
N HIS A 527 -1.66 -3.98 -50.07
CA HIS A 527 -1.31 -5.25 -49.44
C HIS A 527 -1.80 -6.44 -50.31
N PRO A 528 -1.05 -7.56 -50.38
CA PRO A 528 -1.44 -8.72 -51.21
C PRO A 528 -2.80 -9.32 -50.85
N SER A 529 -3.22 -9.25 -49.57
CA SER A 529 -4.54 -9.69 -49.09
C SER A 529 -5.71 -8.84 -49.56
N SER A 530 -5.43 -7.68 -50.18
CA SER A 530 -6.45 -6.74 -50.67
C SER A 530 -6.11 -6.24 -52.08
N PRO A 531 -6.27 -7.08 -53.09
CA PRO A 531 -5.90 -6.73 -54.47
C PRO A 531 -6.67 -5.54 -55.05
N ASN A 532 -7.89 -5.27 -54.61
CA ASN A 532 -8.71 -4.15 -55.04
C ASN A 532 -8.61 -2.92 -54.13
N GLY A 533 -7.75 -2.98 -53.08
CA GLY A 533 -7.55 -1.88 -52.13
C GLY A 533 -8.70 -1.64 -51.16
N THR A 534 -9.53 -2.67 -50.90
CA THR A 534 -10.62 -2.59 -49.91
C THR A 534 -10.11 -3.16 -48.59
N PHE A 535 -10.24 -2.36 -47.55
CA PHE A 535 -9.78 -2.74 -46.20
C PHE A 535 -10.90 -2.55 -45.19
N THR A 536 -10.93 -3.40 -44.16
CA THR A 536 -11.73 -3.23 -42.95
C THR A 536 -10.79 -3.13 -41.75
N LYS A 537 -11.33 -2.78 -40.59
CA LYS A 537 -10.53 -2.60 -39.35
C LYS A 537 -11.13 -3.38 -38.19
N GLU A 538 -10.31 -3.69 -37.21
CA GLU A 538 -10.72 -4.28 -35.94
C GLU A 538 -11.52 -3.25 -35.12
N MET A 539 -12.55 -3.70 -34.43
CA MET A 539 -13.40 -2.85 -33.59
C MET A 539 -13.21 -3.11 -32.09
N ASP A 540 -12.52 -4.17 -31.73
CA ASP A 540 -12.17 -4.46 -30.36
C ASP A 540 -11.12 -3.47 -29.83
N ILE A 541 -11.15 -3.21 -28.53
CA ILE A 541 -10.14 -2.41 -27.84
C ILE A 541 -9.16 -3.29 -27.12
N MET A 542 -8.01 -2.72 -26.74
CA MET A 542 -7.02 -3.39 -25.88
C MET A 542 -7.54 -3.55 -24.45
N ASP A 543 -7.05 -4.59 -23.78
CA ASP A 543 -7.24 -4.79 -22.35
C ASP A 543 -6.73 -3.57 -21.57
N VAL A 544 -7.47 -3.12 -20.56
CA VAL A 544 -7.08 -1.99 -19.69
C VAL A 544 -5.75 -2.25 -18.98
N TRP A 545 -5.40 -3.50 -18.71
CA TRP A 545 -4.08 -3.87 -18.17
C TRP A 545 -2.94 -3.68 -19.18
N PHE A 546 -3.26 -3.63 -20.46
CA PHE A 546 -2.30 -3.24 -21.49
C PHE A 546 -2.06 -1.72 -21.47
N ASP A 547 -3.09 -0.93 -21.15
CA ASP A 547 -2.98 0.51 -21.00
C ASP A 547 -1.99 0.84 -19.86
N SER A 548 -2.32 0.48 -18.63
CA SER A 548 -1.43 0.71 -17.48
C SER A 548 -0.10 -0.02 -17.61
N GLY A 549 -0.08 -1.20 -18.22
CA GLY A 549 1.12 -1.95 -18.53
C GLY A 549 2.08 -1.22 -19.46
N SER A 550 1.59 -0.34 -20.32
CA SER A 550 2.40 0.46 -21.25
C SER A 550 2.94 1.77 -20.66
N SER A 551 2.73 2.04 -19.37
CA SER A 551 3.16 3.28 -18.72
C SER A 551 4.68 3.51 -18.74
N HIS A 552 5.49 2.44 -18.87
CA HIS A 552 6.93 2.58 -19.08
C HIS A 552 7.26 3.32 -20.38
N ALA A 553 6.50 3.10 -21.45
CA ALA A 553 6.63 3.81 -22.72
C ALA A 553 5.89 5.16 -22.67
N GLY A 554 4.62 5.16 -22.30
CA GLY A 554 3.77 6.37 -22.31
C GLY A 554 4.07 7.40 -21.23
N VAL A 555 4.96 7.09 -20.25
CA VAL A 555 5.33 8.00 -19.17
C VAL A 555 6.83 8.04 -18.95
N LEU A 556 7.46 6.93 -18.55
CA LEU A 556 8.88 6.94 -18.16
C LEU A 556 9.82 7.32 -19.30
N SER A 557 9.51 6.88 -20.53
CA SER A 557 10.38 7.11 -21.70
C SER A 557 10.18 8.47 -22.35
N ILE A 558 9.00 9.08 -22.23
CA ILE A 558 8.68 10.35 -22.92
C ILE A 558 8.84 11.58 -22.05
N ARG A 559 8.84 11.45 -20.73
CA ARG A 559 8.96 12.59 -19.80
C ARG A 559 10.43 12.85 -19.45
N PRO A 560 10.96 14.04 -19.74
CA PRO A 560 12.39 14.33 -19.55
C PRO A 560 12.82 14.39 -18.09
N GLU A 561 11.89 14.57 -17.16
CA GLU A 561 12.16 14.58 -15.72
C GLU A 561 12.26 13.17 -15.13
N LEU A 562 11.81 12.13 -15.84
CA LEU A 562 11.79 10.74 -15.40
C LEU A 562 12.91 9.91 -16.04
N THR A 563 13.07 8.69 -15.56
CA THR A 563 14.03 7.71 -16.11
C THR A 563 13.35 6.37 -16.35
N PHE A 564 13.81 5.68 -17.39
CA PHE A 564 13.47 4.27 -17.64
C PHE A 564 14.74 3.40 -17.48
N PRO A 565 14.69 2.29 -16.71
CA PRO A 565 13.59 1.89 -15.82
C PRO A 565 13.43 2.83 -14.61
N ALA A 566 12.25 2.80 -13.97
CA ALA A 566 12.02 3.46 -12.68
C ALA A 566 12.87 2.80 -11.58
N ASP A 567 13.22 3.57 -10.54
CA ASP A 567 13.98 3.02 -9.40
C ASP A 567 13.09 2.14 -8.51
N LEU A 568 11.81 2.48 -8.37
CA LEU A 568 10.89 1.78 -7.48
C LEU A 568 9.44 1.78 -8.01
N TYR A 569 8.78 0.61 -7.92
CA TYR A 569 7.32 0.46 -7.92
C TYR A 569 6.85 0.11 -6.52
N LEU A 570 5.82 0.80 -6.01
CA LEU A 570 5.17 0.52 -4.74
C LEU A 570 3.66 0.46 -4.93
N GLU A 571 3.05 -0.72 -4.79
CA GLU A 571 1.60 -0.91 -4.87
C GLU A 571 1.13 -2.00 -3.91
N GLY A 572 -0.19 -2.25 -3.90
CA GLY A 572 -0.79 -3.36 -3.16
C GLY A 572 -0.30 -4.74 -3.62
N SER A 573 -0.35 -5.71 -2.73
CA SER A 573 0.09 -7.09 -3.02
C SER A 573 -0.77 -7.82 -4.07
N ASP A 574 -1.95 -7.30 -4.40
CA ASP A 574 -2.78 -7.76 -5.52
C ASP A 574 -2.16 -7.43 -6.88
N GLN A 575 -1.26 -6.43 -6.96
CA GLN A 575 -0.63 -5.99 -8.19
C GLN A 575 0.43 -6.96 -8.75
N TYR A 576 0.80 -8.01 -8.02
CA TYR A 576 1.56 -9.13 -8.59
C TYR A 576 0.80 -9.83 -9.74
N ARG A 577 -0.53 -9.82 -9.70
CA ARG A 577 -1.41 -10.29 -10.78
C ARG A 577 -1.87 -9.15 -11.70
N GLY A 578 -1.71 -7.90 -11.31
CA GLY A 578 -2.10 -6.70 -12.04
C GLY A 578 -0.92 -5.96 -12.66
N TRP A 579 -0.70 -4.73 -12.25
CA TRP A 579 0.24 -3.79 -12.86
C TRP A 579 1.71 -4.20 -12.80
N PHE A 580 2.18 -4.84 -11.71
CA PHE A 580 3.55 -5.37 -11.66
C PHE A 580 3.80 -6.38 -12.79
N ASN A 581 2.82 -7.22 -13.08
CA ASN A 581 2.92 -8.26 -14.10
C ASN A 581 2.71 -7.68 -15.52
N SER A 582 1.68 -6.87 -15.74
CA SER A 582 1.37 -6.33 -17.07
C SER A 582 2.49 -5.40 -17.56
N SER A 583 3.01 -4.51 -16.70
CA SER A 583 4.11 -3.62 -17.07
C SER A 583 5.44 -4.38 -17.28
N LEU A 584 5.69 -5.42 -16.49
CA LEU A 584 6.85 -6.30 -16.71
C LEU A 584 6.75 -7.03 -18.05
N THR A 585 5.59 -7.62 -18.33
CA THR A 585 5.34 -8.37 -19.57
C THR A 585 5.54 -7.51 -20.81
N THR A 586 4.92 -6.32 -20.87
CA THR A 586 5.03 -5.41 -22.02
C THR A 586 6.44 -4.86 -22.16
N SER A 587 7.10 -4.49 -21.06
CA SER A 587 8.46 -3.96 -21.07
C SER A 587 9.47 -5.01 -21.54
N VAL A 588 9.41 -6.23 -21.03
CA VAL A 588 10.29 -7.32 -21.47
C VAL A 588 10.04 -7.70 -22.93
N ALA A 589 8.79 -7.72 -23.37
CA ALA A 589 8.44 -7.98 -24.76
C ALA A 589 9.09 -6.97 -25.73
N VAL A 590 9.18 -5.69 -25.34
CA VAL A 590 9.69 -4.60 -26.19
C VAL A 590 11.17 -4.31 -25.95
N HIS A 591 11.61 -4.27 -24.68
CA HIS A 591 12.94 -3.81 -24.28
C HIS A 591 13.87 -4.90 -23.77
N LYS A 592 13.37 -6.12 -23.53
CA LYS A 592 14.11 -7.21 -22.85
C LYS A 592 14.59 -6.82 -21.45
N GLN A 593 13.89 -5.90 -20.80
CA GLN A 593 14.25 -5.31 -19.52
C GLN A 593 12.99 -5.04 -18.68
N ALA A 594 13.12 -5.15 -17.35
CA ALA A 594 12.06 -4.72 -16.43
C ALA A 594 11.83 -3.21 -16.49
N PRO A 595 10.60 -2.74 -16.28
CA PRO A 595 10.29 -1.30 -16.21
C PRO A 595 10.69 -0.66 -14.87
N TYR A 596 11.12 -1.47 -13.92
CA TYR A 596 11.51 -1.11 -12.56
C TYR A 596 12.76 -1.85 -12.11
N LYS A 597 13.57 -1.18 -11.27
CA LYS A 597 14.75 -1.78 -10.62
C LYS A 597 14.38 -2.51 -9.32
N ALA A 598 13.33 -2.04 -8.65
CA ALA A 598 12.87 -2.63 -7.39
C ALA A 598 11.34 -2.61 -7.27
N VAL A 599 10.82 -3.58 -6.51
CA VAL A 599 9.41 -3.68 -6.15
C VAL A 599 9.26 -3.77 -4.63
N LEU A 600 8.37 -2.93 -4.11
CA LEU A 600 7.90 -2.93 -2.73
C LEU A 600 6.38 -3.11 -2.75
N SER A 601 5.85 -4.08 -2.01
CA SER A 601 4.41 -4.31 -1.95
C SER A 601 3.85 -4.02 -0.57
N GLN A 602 2.63 -3.51 -0.54
CA GLN A 602 1.87 -3.25 0.68
C GLN A 602 0.69 -4.23 0.82
N GLY A 603 0.25 -4.45 2.07
CA GLY A 603 -0.96 -5.20 2.37
C GLY A 603 -2.24 -4.37 2.18
N PHE A 604 -3.37 -4.99 2.50
CA PHE A 604 -4.68 -4.36 2.45
C PHE A 604 -5.01 -3.62 3.76
N VAL A 605 -5.90 -2.63 3.65
CA VAL A 605 -6.45 -1.96 4.83
C VAL A 605 -7.76 -2.64 5.22
N MET A 606 -7.76 -3.23 6.42
CA MET A 606 -8.88 -3.92 7.04
C MET A 606 -9.52 -3.06 8.12
N ASP A 607 -10.75 -3.37 8.52
CA ASP A 607 -11.35 -2.75 9.69
C ASP A 607 -10.66 -3.18 11.01
N GLY A 608 -11.12 -2.65 12.14
CA GLY A 608 -10.55 -2.96 13.44
C GLY A 608 -10.62 -4.45 13.85
N GLU A 609 -11.54 -5.22 13.25
CA GLU A 609 -11.69 -6.66 13.46
C GLU A 609 -10.89 -7.51 12.47
N GLY A 610 -10.24 -6.89 11.48
CA GLY A 610 -9.49 -7.57 10.42
C GLY A 610 -10.36 -8.06 9.26
N LYS A 611 -11.53 -7.45 9.06
CA LYS A 611 -12.41 -7.73 7.93
C LYS A 611 -12.21 -6.70 6.82
N LYS A 612 -12.40 -7.13 5.57
CA LYS A 612 -12.40 -6.22 4.42
C LYS A 612 -13.51 -5.17 4.58
N MET A 613 -13.14 -3.89 4.39
CA MET A 613 -14.10 -2.79 4.44
C MET A 613 -14.99 -2.79 3.20
N SER A 614 -16.31 -2.63 3.41
CA SER A 614 -17.28 -2.47 2.33
C SER A 614 -18.46 -1.60 2.76
N LYS A 615 -19.08 -0.92 1.78
CA LYS A 615 -20.28 -0.10 2.06
C LYS A 615 -21.45 -0.94 2.58
N SER A 616 -21.56 -2.18 2.12
CA SER A 616 -22.62 -3.10 2.54
C SER A 616 -22.49 -3.55 3.99
N LEU A 617 -21.27 -3.63 4.53
CA LEU A 617 -21.01 -3.95 5.94
C LEU A 617 -21.04 -2.71 6.85
N GLY A 618 -21.04 -1.50 6.27
CA GLY A 618 -21.04 -0.25 7.05
C GLY A 618 -19.78 0.03 7.85
N ASN A 619 -18.68 -0.69 7.57
CA ASN A 619 -17.40 -0.62 8.28
C ASN A 619 -16.34 0.25 7.57
N VAL A 620 -16.76 1.06 6.59
CA VAL A 620 -15.84 1.89 5.80
C VAL A 620 -15.42 3.14 6.57
N ILE A 621 -14.11 3.34 6.70
CA ILE A 621 -13.50 4.60 7.17
C ILE A 621 -13.10 5.43 5.95
N SER A 622 -13.63 6.65 5.87
CA SER A 622 -13.38 7.58 4.77
C SER A 622 -12.22 8.51 5.09
N PRO A 623 -11.16 8.55 4.27
CA PRO A 623 -10.06 9.51 4.45
C PRO A 623 -10.55 10.96 4.49
N ALA A 624 -11.46 11.34 3.59
CA ALA A 624 -12.02 12.69 3.52
C ALA A 624 -12.69 13.11 4.85
N LYS A 625 -13.47 12.20 5.46
CA LYS A 625 -14.13 12.47 6.75
C LYS A 625 -13.11 12.60 7.90
N GLU A 626 -12.11 11.71 7.93
CA GLU A 626 -11.07 11.77 8.96
C GLU A 626 -10.19 13.02 8.83
N MET A 627 -9.87 13.45 7.61
CA MET A 627 -9.16 14.72 7.38
C MET A 627 -9.96 15.94 7.85
N GLN A 628 -11.28 15.94 7.71
CA GLN A 628 -12.15 17.02 8.19
C GLN A 628 -12.25 17.08 9.72
N THR A 629 -12.06 15.95 10.40
CA THR A 629 -12.23 15.86 11.85
C THR A 629 -10.91 15.87 12.61
N LYS A 630 -9.90 15.16 12.12
CA LYS A 630 -8.60 14.96 12.79
C LYS A 630 -7.44 15.62 12.06
N GLY A 631 -7.53 15.78 10.74
CA GLY A 631 -6.45 16.29 9.88
C GLY A 631 -5.69 15.17 9.15
N ALA A 632 -4.98 15.55 8.10
CA ALA A 632 -4.17 14.65 7.28
C ALA A 632 -2.95 14.11 8.04
N ASP A 633 -2.29 14.93 8.87
CA ASP A 633 -1.11 14.50 9.64
C ASP A 633 -1.43 13.32 10.58
N ILE A 634 -2.67 13.18 11.06
CA ILE A 634 -3.06 12.02 11.87
C ILE A 634 -3.13 10.75 11.00
N ILE A 635 -3.66 10.82 9.77
CA ILE A 635 -3.65 9.69 8.83
C ILE A 635 -2.22 9.34 8.44
N ARG A 636 -1.39 10.33 8.16
CA ARG A 636 0.03 10.15 7.83
C ARG A 636 0.79 9.50 8.98
N LEU A 637 0.55 9.92 10.21
CA LEU A 637 1.14 9.30 11.40
C LEU A 637 0.64 7.85 11.60
N TRP A 638 -0.64 7.56 11.31
CA TRP A 638 -1.15 6.19 11.30
C TRP A 638 -0.41 5.33 10.28
N VAL A 639 -0.23 5.80 9.05
CA VAL A 639 0.52 5.07 8.01
C VAL A 639 1.94 4.73 8.47
N SER A 640 2.62 5.66 9.16
CA SER A 640 3.95 5.39 9.70
C SER A 640 3.95 4.47 10.92
N SER A 641 2.81 4.30 11.61
CA SER A 641 2.74 3.50 12.83
C SER A 641 2.49 2.01 12.63
N VAL A 642 2.19 1.60 11.40
CA VAL A 642 1.81 0.23 11.05
C VAL A 642 2.90 -0.44 10.22
N ASP A 643 2.96 -1.78 10.30
CA ASP A 643 3.72 -2.60 9.36
C ASP A 643 2.90 -2.75 8.07
N TYR A 644 3.13 -1.82 7.14
CA TYR A 644 2.35 -1.72 5.91
C TYR A 644 2.63 -2.82 4.88
N GLU A 645 3.70 -3.60 5.03
CA GLU A 645 4.00 -4.73 4.15
C GLU A 645 3.00 -5.89 4.35
N SER A 646 2.35 -5.93 5.51
CA SER A 646 1.26 -6.84 5.86
C SER A 646 -0.09 -6.14 5.80
N ASP A 647 -1.19 -6.91 5.93
CA ASP A 647 -2.53 -6.33 6.07
C ASP A 647 -2.63 -5.51 7.35
N VAL A 648 -3.06 -4.27 7.23
CA VAL A 648 -3.13 -3.31 8.33
C VAL A 648 -4.55 -3.05 8.78
N ARG A 649 -4.73 -2.74 10.08
CA ARG A 649 -6.04 -2.44 10.65
C ARG A 649 -6.22 -0.94 10.85
N ILE A 650 -7.45 -0.49 10.68
CA ILE A 650 -7.86 0.87 11.00
C ILE A 650 -9.23 0.87 11.68
N SER A 651 -9.37 1.71 12.71
CA SER A 651 -10.64 1.99 13.37
C SER A 651 -10.61 3.39 13.96
N THR A 652 -11.76 3.88 14.43
CA THR A 652 -11.83 5.17 15.14
C THR A 652 -10.97 5.15 16.41
N GLU A 653 -10.93 4.03 17.12
CA GLU A 653 -10.13 3.83 18.33
C GLU A 653 -8.64 3.90 18.02
N ILE A 654 -8.18 3.23 16.95
CA ILE A 654 -6.79 3.27 16.50
C ILE A 654 -6.39 4.72 16.14
N LEU A 655 -7.23 5.43 15.38
CA LEU A 655 -6.95 6.83 15.03
C LEU A 655 -6.97 7.77 16.24
N ASN A 656 -7.76 7.47 17.28
CA ASN A 656 -7.72 8.20 18.53
C ASN A 656 -6.40 7.97 19.29
N GLN A 657 -5.90 6.73 19.32
CA GLN A 657 -4.59 6.41 19.91
C GLN A 657 -3.45 7.13 19.16
N VAL A 658 -3.51 7.15 17.83
CA VAL A 658 -2.55 7.91 17.01
C VAL A 658 -2.63 9.40 17.27
N SER A 659 -3.83 9.94 17.51
CA SER A 659 -4.01 11.35 17.88
C SER A 659 -3.38 11.68 19.24
N GLU A 660 -3.41 10.75 20.19
CA GLU A 660 -2.69 10.91 21.47
C GLU A 660 -1.16 10.87 21.27
N ALA A 661 -0.67 9.99 20.44
CA ALA A 661 0.75 9.96 20.06
C ALA A 661 1.19 11.28 19.41
N TYR A 662 0.40 11.79 18.47
CA TYR A 662 0.61 13.10 17.85
C TYR A 662 0.70 14.22 18.90
N ARG A 663 -0.21 14.25 19.87
CA ARG A 663 -0.19 15.26 20.95
C ARG A 663 1.09 15.22 21.76
N LYS A 664 1.63 14.03 22.04
CA LYS A 664 2.91 13.88 22.76
C LYS A 664 4.06 14.49 21.96
N ILE A 665 4.17 14.16 20.66
CA ILE A 665 5.19 14.74 19.78
C ILE A 665 5.05 16.27 19.75
N ARG A 666 3.84 16.77 19.48
CA ARG A 666 3.59 18.22 19.38
C ARG A 666 3.88 18.96 20.70
N ASN A 667 3.50 18.39 21.84
CA ASN A 667 3.78 18.99 23.13
C ASN A 667 5.30 19.04 23.43
N THR A 668 6.06 18.01 23.05
CA THR A 668 7.50 17.97 23.16
C THR A 668 8.14 19.07 22.32
N MET A 669 7.74 19.21 21.06
CA MET A 669 8.22 20.28 20.18
C MET A 669 7.85 21.66 20.73
N ARG A 670 6.64 21.83 21.22
CA ARG A 670 6.20 23.10 21.81
C ARG A 670 7.01 23.47 23.05
N PHE A 671 7.34 22.49 23.91
CA PHE A 671 8.19 22.72 25.07
C PHE A 671 9.58 23.19 24.65
N MET A 672 10.18 22.53 23.66
CA MET A 672 11.50 22.90 23.13
C MET A 672 11.48 24.29 22.49
N LEU A 673 10.47 24.62 21.68
CA LEU A 673 10.29 25.96 21.10
C LEU A 673 10.16 27.05 22.21
N ALA A 674 9.37 26.80 23.24
CA ALA A 674 9.16 27.76 24.31
C ALA A 674 10.47 28.07 25.06
N ASN A 675 11.32 27.08 25.26
CA ASN A 675 12.56 27.23 26.03
C ASN A 675 13.77 27.63 25.18
N THR A 676 13.60 27.88 23.89
CA THR A 676 14.64 28.38 22.99
C THR A 676 14.30 29.70 22.31
N THR A 677 13.26 30.39 22.77
CA THR A 677 12.79 31.65 22.16
C THR A 677 13.84 32.77 22.24
N ASP A 678 14.60 32.84 23.32
CA ASP A 678 15.69 33.78 23.57
C ASP A 678 17.07 33.26 23.11
N PHE A 679 17.09 32.10 22.44
CA PHE A 679 18.31 31.49 21.98
C PHE A 679 18.60 31.89 20.51
N GLU A 680 19.80 32.41 20.26
CA GLU A 680 20.30 32.69 18.91
C GLU A 680 21.52 31.79 18.68
N PRO A 681 21.46 30.79 17.78
CA PRO A 681 22.55 29.84 17.58
C PRO A 681 23.91 30.49 17.32
N SER A 682 23.97 31.53 16.50
CA SER A 682 25.19 32.26 16.16
C SER A 682 25.87 32.98 17.33
N LYS A 683 25.15 33.23 18.42
CA LYS A 683 25.64 33.96 19.59
C LYS A 683 25.82 33.09 20.84
N HIS A 684 24.87 32.18 21.03
CA HIS A 684 24.68 31.48 22.28
C HIS A 684 25.06 30.01 22.26
N ALA A 685 25.35 29.43 21.05
CA ALA A 685 25.68 28.01 20.94
C ALA A 685 27.00 27.69 21.67
N VAL A 686 26.95 26.65 22.47
CA VAL A 686 28.12 26.11 23.21
C VAL A 686 28.71 24.95 22.39
N ALA A 687 30.04 24.96 22.19
CA ALA A 687 30.71 23.90 21.45
C ALA A 687 30.56 22.54 22.18
N PHE A 688 30.45 21.43 21.44
CA PHE A 688 30.24 20.09 21.99
C PHE A 688 31.23 19.73 23.11
N LYS A 689 32.55 19.99 22.91
CA LYS A 689 33.61 19.71 23.88
C LYS A 689 33.45 20.46 25.21
N ASP A 690 32.75 21.60 25.17
CA ASP A 690 32.54 22.46 26.33
C ASP A 690 31.19 22.20 27.00
N LEU A 691 30.31 21.31 26.44
CA LEU A 691 29.06 20.89 27.05
C LEU A 691 29.28 20.05 28.30
N ARG A 692 28.29 20.05 29.21
CA ARG A 692 28.30 19.14 30.37
C ARG A 692 28.14 17.68 29.89
N SER A 693 28.60 16.74 30.71
CA SER A 693 28.55 15.31 30.38
C SER A 693 27.12 14.85 29.99
N VAL A 694 26.08 15.28 30.70
CA VAL A 694 24.67 14.96 30.38
C VAL A 694 24.24 15.55 29.03
N ASP A 695 24.68 16.73 28.68
CA ASP A 695 24.38 17.42 27.44
C ASP A 695 25.10 16.74 26.26
N GLN A 696 26.39 16.36 26.46
CA GLN A 696 27.15 15.56 25.50
C GLN A 696 26.49 14.19 25.26
N TYR A 697 26.09 13.52 26.34
CA TYR A 697 25.36 12.27 26.24
C TYR A 697 24.08 12.42 25.38
N MET A 698 23.30 13.47 25.63
CA MET A 698 22.03 13.67 24.90
C MET A 698 22.29 13.95 23.41
N MET A 699 23.35 14.70 23.06
CA MET A 699 23.75 14.90 21.66
C MET A 699 24.15 13.59 20.99
N ILE A 700 24.96 12.76 21.66
CA ILE A 700 25.39 11.44 21.15
C ILE A 700 24.18 10.53 21.00
N ARG A 701 23.32 10.47 22.03
CA ARG A 701 22.09 9.66 22.00
C ARG A 701 21.17 10.06 20.85
N PHE A 702 21.00 11.36 20.63
CA PHE A 702 20.18 11.86 19.54
C PHE A 702 20.79 11.59 18.17
N ASN A 703 22.11 11.65 18.06
CA ASN A 703 22.81 11.29 16.82
C ASN A 703 22.58 9.79 16.44
N ASP A 704 22.53 8.91 17.43
CA ASP A 704 22.14 7.51 17.23
C ASP A 704 20.68 7.38 16.74
N ILE A 705 19.78 8.22 17.26
CA ILE A 705 18.38 8.33 16.78
C ILE A 705 18.33 8.82 15.31
N VAL A 706 19.14 9.85 14.97
CA VAL A 706 19.24 10.35 13.58
C VAL A 706 19.64 9.23 12.65
N LYS A 707 20.70 8.49 12.98
CA LYS A 707 21.19 7.36 12.19
C LYS A 707 20.12 6.30 11.99
N THR A 708 19.46 5.89 13.08
CA THR A 708 18.38 4.87 13.03
C THR A 708 17.23 5.31 12.12
N ILE A 709 16.82 6.59 12.18
CA ILE A 709 15.73 7.11 11.36
C ILE A 709 16.12 7.20 9.89
N GLU A 710 17.35 7.64 9.58
CA GLU A 710 17.84 7.69 8.19
C GLU A 710 17.93 6.30 7.57
N GLU A 711 18.48 5.32 8.30
CA GLU A 711 18.52 3.92 7.87
C GLU A 711 17.10 3.37 7.65
N ALA A 712 16.15 3.71 8.52
CA ALA A 712 14.75 3.29 8.37
C ALA A 712 14.06 3.93 7.14
N TYR A 713 14.36 5.18 6.81
CA TYR A 713 13.91 5.80 5.55
C TYR A 713 14.51 5.12 4.32
N GLU A 714 15.80 4.79 4.36
CA GLU A 714 16.48 4.11 3.25
C GLU A 714 15.92 2.71 2.99
N ASN A 715 15.54 2.01 4.05
CA ASN A 715 14.97 0.65 3.99
C ASN A 715 13.43 0.64 3.91
N TYR A 716 12.78 1.81 3.93
CA TYR A 716 11.32 1.96 3.91
C TYR A 716 10.60 1.39 5.15
N GLU A 717 11.28 1.36 6.30
CA GLU A 717 10.79 0.85 7.58
C GLU A 717 10.10 1.95 8.41
N PHE A 718 8.97 2.46 7.95
CA PHE A 718 8.31 3.64 8.56
C PHE A 718 7.84 3.40 9.99
N SER A 719 7.47 2.17 10.35
CA SER A 719 7.09 1.82 11.72
C SER A 719 8.26 1.92 12.70
N THR A 720 9.47 1.66 12.26
CA THR A 720 10.70 1.88 13.02
C THR A 720 10.89 3.37 13.34
N ILE A 721 10.62 4.25 12.37
CA ILE A 721 10.68 5.71 12.57
C ILE A 721 9.68 6.15 13.64
N TYR A 722 8.41 5.71 13.51
CA TYR A 722 7.36 6.03 14.48
C TYR A 722 7.73 5.59 15.90
N GLN A 723 8.15 4.33 16.06
CA GLN A 723 8.53 3.78 17.37
C GLN A 723 9.74 4.50 17.97
N THR A 724 10.76 4.77 17.16
CA THR A 724 11.99 5.48 17.57
C THR A 724 11.64 6.89 18.05
N VAL A 725 10.87 7.65 17.27
CA VAL A 725 10.46 9.02 17.66
C VAL A 725 9.60 9.01 18.91
N MET A 726 8.62 8.10 19.01
CA MET A 726 7.75 7.99 20.18
C MET A 726 8.53 7.66 21.45
N ASN A 727 9.46 6.71 21.36
CA ASN A 727 10.30 6.34 22.49
C ASN A 727 11.23 7.51 22.88
N PHE A 728 11.89 8.14 21.92
CA PHE A 728 12.75 9.29 22.17
C PHE A 728 12.00 10.46 22.81
N CYS A 729 10.86 10.85 22.28
CA CYS A 729 10.04 11.94 22.83
C CYS A 729 9.51 11.64 24.24
N THR A 730 9.16 10.39 24.53
CA THR A 730 8.55 10.04 25.83
C THR A 730 9.60 9.70 26.88
N VAL A 731 10.59 8.90 26.56
CA VAL A 731 11.57 8.37 27.52
C VAL A 731 12.78 9.30 27.61
N ASP A 732 13.50 9.48 26.50
CA ASP A 732 14.76 10.24 26.54
C ASP A 732 14.50 11.74 26.80
N LEU A 733 13.48 12.33 26.16
CA LEU A 733 13.16 13.75 26.34
C LEU A 733 12.25 14.00 27.53
N SER A 734 10.97 13.57 27.47
CA SER A 734 9.97 14.02 28.44
C SER A 734 10.18 13.48 29.85
N GLN A 735 10.62 12.21 30.00
CA GLN A 735 10.84 11.58 31.32
C GLN A 735 12.26 11.80 31.88
N PHE A 736 13.17 12.29 31.08
CA PHE A 736 14.54 12.53 31.50
C PHE A 736 14.99 13.95 31.19
N TYR A 737 15.49 14.21 30.00
CA TYR A 737 16.26 15.42 29.70
C TYR A 737 15.47 16.71 29.87
N LEU A 738 14.24 16.78 29.34
CA LEU A 738 13.39 17.96 29.46
C LEU A 738 12.74 18.10 30.84
N ASP A 739 12.69 17.03 31.64
CA ASP A 739 12.11 17.12 32.98
C ASP A 739 13.07 17.83 33.93
N PHE A 740 14.33 17.41 34.01
CA PHE A 740 15.29 18.11 34.85
C PHE A 740 15.75 19.45 34.24
N ALA A 741 15.62 19.61 32.92
CA ALA A 741 15.91 20.86 32.25
C ALA A 741 15.18 22.06 32.85
N LYS A 742 13.98 21.87 33.38
CA LYS A 742 13.18 22.91 34.04
C LYS A 742 13.92 23.61 35.20
N ASP A 743 14.73 22.85 35.96
CA ASP A 743 15.52 23.40 37.04
C ASP A 743 16.66 24.31 36.56
N VAL A 744 17.09 24.16 35.29
CA VAL A 744 18.12 25.02 34.69
C VAL A 744 17.44 26.14 33.88
N VAL A 745 16.62 25.80 32.88
CA VAL A 745 16.10 26.80 31.93
C VAL A 745 15.12 27.79 32.54
N TYR A 746 14.46 27.43 33.65
CA TYR A 746 13.51 28.35 34.33
C TYR A 746 14.18 29.13 35.48
N ILE A 747 15.22 28.52 36.12
CA ILE A 747 15.79 29.08 37.30
C ILE A 747 17.01 29.98 36.97
N GLU A 748 17.87 29.56 36.08
CA GLU A 748 19.06 30.31 35.70
C GLU A 748 18.72 31.54 34.85
N HIS A 749 19.56 32.60 34.98
CA HIS A 749 19.44 33.81 34.16
C HIS A 749 19.79 33.51 32.70
N GLU A 750 19.37 34.35 31.77
CA GLU A 750 19.58 34.19 30.33
C GLU A 750 21.04 34.07 29.94
N ASP A 751 21.95 34.74 30.65
CA ASP A 751 23.41 34.68 30.38
C ASP A 751 24.12 33.49 31.03
N ASN A 752 23.39 32.64 31.79
CA ASN A 752 24.00 31.52 32.49
C ASN A 752 24.50 30.46 31.47
N TYR A 753 25.76 30.02 31.69
CA TYR A 753 26.41 29.04 30.81
C TYR A 753 25.68 27.70 30.72
N GLU A 754 25.24 27.13 31.86
CA GLU A 754 24.51 25.84 31.87
C GLU A 754 23.17 25.95 31.13
N ARG A 755 22.52 27.09 31.27
CA ARG A 755 21.26 27.36 30.52
C ARG A 755 21.52 27.42 29.01
N ARG A 756 22.58 28.13 28.58
CA ARG A 756 22.94 28.21 27.14
C ARG A 756 23.40 26.86 26.58
N ALA A 757 24.18 26.06 27.35
CA ALA A 757 24.56 24.71 26.97
C ALA A 757 23.32 23.82 26.73
N MET A 758 22.38 23.86 27.67
CA MET A 758 21.14 23.07 27.53
C MET A 758 20.27 23.54 26.37
N GLN A 759 20.13 24.85 26.16
CA GLN A 759 19.42 25.42 25.03
C GLN A 759 20.05 25.04 23.68
N THR A 760 21.41 24.94 23.63
CA THR A 760 22.11 24.43 22.44
C THR A 760 21.64 23.04 22.08
N VAL A 761 21.58 22.13 23.03
CA VAL A 761 21.11 20.75 22.80
C VAL A 761 19.65 20.71 22.42
N ILE A 762 18.78 21.43 23.14
CA ILE A 762 17.35 21.48 22.86
C ILE A 762 17.07 22.03 21.46
N TYR A 763 17.77 23.09 21.04
CA TYR A 763 17.61 23.70 19.73
C TYR A 763 18.09 22.76 18.60
N ASP A 764 19.26 22.15 18.75
CA ASP A 764 19.81 21.18 17.78
C ASP A 764 18.86 20.00 17.59
N ILE A 765 18.38 19.41 18.70
CA ILE A 765 17.40 18.32 18.65
C ILE A 765 16.12 18.78 17.93
N LEU A 766 15.60 19.95 18.27
CA LEU A 766 14.35 20.46 17.70
C LEU A 766 14.46 20.67 16.19
N VAL A 767 15.52 21.28 15.70
CA VAL A 767 15.76 21.50 14.26
C VAL A 767 15.88 20.16 13.52
N LYS A 768 16.76 19.27 14.00
CA LYS A 768 17.01 17.98 13.36
C LYS A 768 15.78 17.06 13.42
N LEU A 769 15.08 17.01 14.55
CA LEU A 769 13.84 16.22 14.68
C LEU A 769 12.72 16.73 13.74
N THR A 770 12.61 18.05 13.58
CA THR A 770 11.65 18.66 12.66
C THR A 770 11.94 18.25 11.21
N LYS A 771 13.21 18.26 10.80
CA LYS A 771 13.64 17.77 9.48
C LYS A 771 13.31 16.27 9.29
N LEU A 772 13.65 15.44 10.26
CA LEU A 772 13.41 13.99 10.21
C LEU A 772 11.91 13.63 10.16
N LEU A 773 11.06 14.40 10.81
CA LEU A 773 9.62 14.21 10.81
C LEU A 773 8.90 14.85 9.62
N SER A 774 9.57 15.71 8.86
CA SER A 774 8.97 16.44 7.73
C SER A 774 8.34 15.53 6.67
N PRO A 775 8.88 14.35 6.31
CA PRO A 775 8.19 13.45 5.38
C PRO A 775 6.89 12.87 5.94
N ILE A 776 6.78 12.69 7.26
CA ILE A 776 5.64 12.05 7.92
C ILE A 776 4.59 13.09 8.35
N LEU A 777 4.99 14.03 9.22
CA LEU A 777 4.13 15.10 9.75
C LEU A 777 4.38 16.40 8.97
N VAL A 778 4.06 16.38 7.69
CA VAL A 778 4.46 17.40 6.74
C VAL A 778 3.92 18.80 7.10
N HIS A 779 2.69 18.89 7.61
CA HIS A 779 2.09 20.18 7.99
C HIS A 779 2.58 20.65 9.37
N THR A 780 2.69 19.74 10.32
CA THR A 780 3.17 20.06 11.67
C THR A 780 4.65 20.47 11.65
N SER A 781 5.48 19.78 10.87
CA SER A 781 6.89 20.15 10.72
C SER A 781 7.05 21.52 10.07
N GLU A 782 6.21 21.86 9.09
CA GLU A 782 6.18 23.20 8.50
C GLU A 782 5.75 24.27 9.52
N GLU A 783 4.74 23.96 10.35
CA GLU A 783 4.31 24.86 11.42
C GLU A 783 5.45 25.11 12.41
N VAL A 784 6.17 24.08 12.87
CA VAL A 784 7.31 24.21 13.78
C VAL A 784 8.45 25.03 13.12
N TRP A 785 8.71 24.75 11.83
CA TRP A 785 9.79 25.41 11.08
C TRP A 785 9.65 26.92 11.03
N LYS A 786 8.44 27.44 10.92
CA LYS A 786 8.14 28.90 10.94
C LYS A 786 8.55 29.61 12.25
N TYR A 787 8.74 28.86 13.32
CA TYR A 787 9.19 29.39 14.62
C TYR A 787 10.69 29.19 14.86
N LEU A 788 11.37 28.50 13.94
CA LEU A 788 12.82 28.33 13.97
C LEU A 788 13.52 29.43 13.16
N LYS A 789 14.78 29.66 13.45
CA LYS A 789 15.60 30.71 12.78
C LYS A 789 16.55 30.04 11.76
N GLU A 790 15.98 29.29 10.84
CA GLU A 790 16.73 28.57 9.82
C GLU A 790 16.70 29.32 8.48
N GLU A 791 17.64 29.01 7.58
CA GLU A 791 17.82 29.72 6.32
C GLU A 791 16.76 29.38 5.27
N GLU A 792 16.38 28.07 5.20
CA GLU A 792 15.35 27.62 4.25
C GLU A 792 13.96 28.12 4.64
N ALA A 793 13.25 28.69 3.66
CA ALA A 793 11.90 29.19 3.88
C ALA A 793 10.90 28.10 4.27
N TYR A 794 11.12 26.86 3.80
CA TYR A 794 10.26 25.70 4.03
C TYR A 794 11.10 24.50 4.47
N VAL A 795 10.63 23.73 5.47
CA VAL A 795 11.35 22.56 5.97
C VAL A 795 11.57 21.48 4.88
N GLN A 796 10.66 21.35 3.96
CA GLN A 796 10.79 20.39 2.84
C GLN A 796 11.87 20.76 1.81
N LEU A 797 12.45 21.94 1.90
CA LEU A 797 13.64 22.32 1.14
C LEU A 797 14.94 22.01 1.88
N ALA A 798 14.89 21.72 3.18
CA ALA A 798 16.05 21.36 3.97
C ALA A 798 16.55 19.94 3.61
N GLU A 799 17.85 19.73 3.80
CA GLU A 799 18.43 18.37 3.76
C GLU A 799 18.28 17.70 5.13
N PHE A 800 18.25 16.37 5.15
CA PHE A 800 18.31 15.61 6.39
C PHE A 800 19.57 15.98 7.18
N PRO A 801 19.54 15.90 8.52
CA PRO A 801 20.69 16.18 9.33
C PRO A 801 21.78 15.14 9.07
N ALA A 802 23.03 15.58 8.97
CA ALA A 802 24.15 14.66 8.87
C ALA A 802 24.33 13.90 10.19
N VAL A 803 24.70 12.62 10.11
CA VAL A 803 25.16 11.85 11.26
C VAL A 803 26.53 12.37 11.66
N GLU A 804 26.62 12.90 12.88
CA GLU A 804 27.86 13.48 13.43
C GLU A 804 28.83 12.38 13.88
N ASN A 805 30.12 12.67 13.81
CA ASN A 805 31.14 11.75 14.32
C ASN A 805 31.66 12.25 15.65
N TYR A 806 31.09 11.79 16.75
CA TYR A 806 31.54 12.09 18.11
C TYR A 806 32.59 11.08 18.57
N GLU A 807 33.64 11.59 19.26
CA GLU A 807 34.66 10.73 19.89
C GLU A 807 34.04 9.95 21.06
N ASN A 808 34.50 8.73 21.30
CA ASN A 808 34.09 7.87 22.42
C ASN A 808 32.59 7.59 22.54
N THR A 809 31.85 7.60 21.45
CA THR A 809 30.37 7.39 21.43
C THR A 809 29.95 6.13 22.20
N GLU A 810 30.56 4.98 21.93
CA GLU A 810 30.19 3.70 22.56
C GLU A 810 30.47 3.73 24.06
N GLU A 811 31.62 4.32 24.49
CA GLU A 811 31.98 4.45 25.89
C GLU A 811 31.00 5.34 26.65
N VAL A 812 30.65 6.50 26.08
CA VAL A 812 29.66 7.42 26.69
C VAL A 812 28.28 6.77 26.79
N LEU A 813 27.80 6.12 25.76
CA LEU A 813 26.51 5.43 25.79
C LEU A 813 26.51 4.30 26.84
N ALA A 814 27.56 3.51 26.95
CA ALA A 814 27.69 2.46 27.95
C ALA A 814 27.71 3.03 29.37
N GLN A 815 28.49 4.11 29.61
CA GLN A 815 28.56 4.81 30.88
C GLN A 815 27.16 5.31 31.32
N TRP A 816 26.43 5.94 30.44
CA TRP A 816 25.09 6.46 30.74
C TRP A 816 24.05 5.34 30.88
N ALA A 817 24.19 4.20 30.19
CA ALA A 817 23.34 3.02 30.40
C ALA A 817 23.48 2.50 31.85
N GLU A 818 24.68 2.44 32.40
CA GLU A 818 24.91 2.07 33.82
C GLU A 818 24.33 3.12 34.79
N PHE A 819 24.46 4.42 34.48
CA PHE A 819 23.82 5.47 35.26
C PHE A 819 22.29 5.33 35.28
N PHE A 820 21.65 4.97 34.17
CA PHE A 820 20.19 4.77 34.14
C PHE A 820 19.74 3.61 35.03
N LYS A 821 20.53 2.58 35.24
CA LYS A 821 20.21 1.51 36.20
C LYS A 821 20.15 2.08 37.63
N VAL A 822 21.11 2.91 38.00
CA VAL A 822 21.11 3.63 39.28
C VAL A 822 19.91 4.56 39.42
N ARG A 823 19.64 5.35 38.37
CA ARG A 823 18.50 6.28 38.32
C ARG A 823 17.17 5.53 38.45
N ASN A 824 17.00 4.41 37.80
CA ASN A 824 15.77 3.62 37.88
C ASN A 824 15.53 3.08 39.30
N THR A 825 16.58 2.66 39.99
CA THR A 825 16.50 2.25 41.41
C THR A 825 16.09 3.42 42.29
N ALA A 826 16.66 4.61 42.07
CA ALA A 826 16.28 5.81 42.80
C ALA A 826 14.85 6.25 42.54
N LEU A 827 14.40 6.19 41.28
CA LEU A 827 13.02 6.50 40.92
C LEU A 827 12.01 5.52 41.53
N LYS A 828 12.36 4.23 41.63
CA LYS A 828 11.56 3.24 42.35
C LYS A 828 11.46 3.57 43.83
N ALA A 829 12.57 3.90 44.48
CA ALA A 829 12.59 4.30 45.89
C ALA A 829 11.77 5.56 46.16
N LEU A 830 11.84 6.56 45.26
CA LEU A 830 11.01 7.77 45.30
C LEU A 830 9.52 7.48 45.14
N GLU A 831 9.15 6.52 44.32
CA GLU A 831 7.77 6.11 44.15
C GLU A 831 7.25 5.38 45.37
N GLU A 832 8.03 4.47 45.96
CA GLU A 832 7.67 3.81 47.21
C GLU A 832 7.48 4.85 48.32
N ALA A 833 8.36 5.83 48.46
CA ALA A 833 8.26 6.91 49.42
C ALA A 833 6.99 7.79 49.22
N ARG A 834 6.57 8.01 47.96
CA ARG A 834 5.31 8.71 47.67
C ARG A 834 4.09 7.88 48.08
N ASN A 835 4.11 6.59 47.78
CA ASN A 835 3.03 5.66 48.14
C ASN A 835 2.86 5.56 49.66
N GLU A 836 3.97 5.60 50.39
CA GLU A 836 4.00 5.65 51.87
C GLU A 836 3.69 7.05 52.45
N LYS A 837 3.48 8.06 51.58
CA LYS A 837 3.25 9.46 51.94
C LYS A 837 4.39 10.11 52.77
N LEU A 838 5.59 9.60 52.61
CA LEU A 838 6.79 10.19 53.18
C LEU A 838 7.13 11.52 52.48
N ILE A 839 6.90 11.57 51.16
CA ILE A 839 7.01 12.75 50.32
C ILE A 839 5.77 12.90 49.45
N GLY A 840 5.41 14.12 49.06
CA GLY A 840 4.37 14.38 48.06
C GLY A 840 4.93 14.59 46.65
N LYS A 841 6.14 15.17 46.55
CA LYS A 841 6.85 15.46 45.32
C LYS A 841 8.32 15.10 45.47
N ASN A 842 9.01 14.80 44.36
CA ASN A 842 10.42 14.47 44.38
C ASN A 842 11.28 15.59 45.00
N PHE A 843 10.95 16.86 44.78
CA PHE A 843 11.67 17.99 45.41
C PHE A 843 11.52 18.06 46.92
N GLU A 844 10.72 17.24 47.56
CA GLU A 844 10.66 17.12 49.00
C GLU A 844 11.64 16.08 49.55
N ALA A 845 12.31 15.36 48.64
CA ALA A 845 13.18 14.23 49.00
C ALA A 845 14.64 14.62 49.22
N LYS A 846 15.24 13.99 50.24
CA LYS A 846 16.65 13.69 50.33
C LYS A 846 16.87 12.23 49.93
N VAL A 847 17.74 11.97 48.94
CA VAL A 847 18.13 10.64 48.50
C VAL A 847 19.53 10.32 48.96
N THR A 848 19.69 9.19 49.63
CA THR A 848 21.03 8.68 50.02
C THR A 848 21.33 7.40 49.23
N LEU A 849 22.41 7.43 48.46
CA LEU A 849 22.91 6.31 47.67
C LEU A 849 23.99 5.56 48.45
N TYR A 850 23.90 4.22 48.49
CA TYR A 850 24.90 3.30 49.00
C TYR A 850 25.43 2.49 47.82
N PRO A 851 26.37 3.06 47.04
CA PRO A 851 26.85 2.45 45.78
C PRO A 851 28.00 1.46 46.06
N SER A 852 28.14 0.48 45.11
CA SER A 852 29.37 -0.28 44.96
C SER A 852 30.52 0.62 44.53
N ASN A 853 31.77 0.14 44.59
CA ASN A 853 32.92 0.94 44.17
C ASN A 853 32.85 1.31 42.69
N GLU A 854 32.30 0.42 41.80
CA GLU A 854 32.10 0.67 40.40
C GLU A 854 31.10 1.80 40.17
N VAL A 855 29.94 1.74 40.86
CA VAL A 855 28.92 2.78 40.76
C VAL A 855 29.39 4.12 41.33
N ARG A 856 30.20 4.10 42.41
CA ARG A 856 30.80 5.31 42.97
C ARG A 856 31.72 5.99 41.93
N ALA A 857 32.61 5.22 41.31
CA ALA A 857 33.50 5.72 40.27
C ALA A 857 32.72 6.24 39.05
N LEU A 858 31.64 5.59 38.72
CA LEU A 858 30.69 6.05 37.67
C LEU A 858 30.11 7.44 38.03
N LEU A 859 29.51 7.60 39.20
CA LEU A 859 28.91 8.86 39.63
C LEU A 859 29.92 10.01 39.65
N ASP A 860 31.15 9.75 40.12
CA ASP A 860 32.24 10.74 40.15
C ASP A 860 32.66 11.14 38.71
N SER A 861 32.65 10.20 37.79
CA SER A 861 33.05 10.44 36.38
C SER A 861 32.05 11.25 35.55
N LEU A 862 30.78 11.30 35.97
CA LEU A 862 29.72 11.99 35.19
C LEU A 862 29.89 13.53 35.13
N ASN A 863 30.67 14.12 36.05
CA ASN A 863 30.92 15.57 36.14
C ASN A 863 29.64 16.41 35.98
N THR A 864 28.56 15.98 36.61
CA THR A 864 27.21 16.57 36.51
C THR A 864 26.54 16.58 37.89
N ASN A 865 25.68 17.55 38.16
CA ASN A 865 24.89 17.56 39.39
C ASN A 865 23.81 16.44 39.35
N VAL A 866 24.14 15.29 39.97
CA VAL A 866 23.30 14.10 39.98
C VAL A 866 21.96 14.35 40.70
N ALA A 867 21.91 15.26 41.70
CA ALA A 867 20.66 15.63 42.36
C ALA A 867 19.64 16.25 41.39
N GLN A 868 20.12 17.05 40.42
CA GLN A 868 19.26 17.58 39.34
C GLN A 868 18.72 16.47 38.47
N LEU A 869 19.53 15.45 38.12
CA LEU A 869 19.13 14.33 37.30
C LEU A 869 18.06 13.45 37.94
N PHE A 870 17.99 13.44 39.28
CA PHE A 870 16.93 12.75 40.04
C PHE A 870 15.77 13.67 40.39
N ILE A 871 15.92 14.98 40.17
CA ILE A 871 14.92 16.02 40.50
C ILE A 871 14.61 16.01 42.00
N VAL A 872 15.63 15.94 42.84
CA VAL A 872 15.53 15.92 44.28
C VAL A 872 16.22 17.13 44.95
N SER A 873 15.79 17.50 46.16
CA SER A 873 16.37 18.63 46.86
C SER A 873 17.75 18.36 47.38
N GLU A 874 18.06 17.12 47.75
CA GLU A 874 19.35 16.74 48.34
C GLU A 874 19.73 15.31 47.88
N LEU A 875 20.96 15.11 47.49
CA LEU A 875 21.54 13.82 47.20
C LEU A 875 22.82 13.65 48.03
N GLU A 876 22.90 12.53 48.73
CA GLU A 876 24.09 12.11 49.49
C GLU A 876 24.60 10.78 48.96
N VAL A 877 25.88 10.64 48.77
CA VAL A 877 26.53 9.36 48.45
C VAL A 877 27.23 8.91 49.75
N ALA A 878 26.69 7.84 50.34
CA ALA A 878 27.21 7.32 51.61
C ALA A 878 28.71 7.00 51.52
N PRO A 879 29.51 7.26 52.54
CA PRO A 879 30.94 6.90 52.54
C PRO A 879 31.18 5.41 52.28
N GLU A 880 32.36 5.09 51.75
CA GLU A 880 32.77 3.68 51.53
C GLU A 880 32.72 2.89 52.84
N GLY A 881 32.17 1.65 52.78
CA GLY A 881 32.06 0.76 53.92
C GLY A 881 30.86 1.03 54.84
N VAL A 882 30.03 2.01 54.58
CA VAL A 882 28.80 2.25 55.35
C VAL A 882 27.70 1.32 54.84
N GLU A 883 27.13 0.48 55.70
CA GLU A 883 26.02 -0.43 55.36
C GLU A 883 24.72 0.34 55.17
N ALA A 884 23.96 -0.01 54.14
CA ALA A 884 22.63 0.56 53.93
C ALA A 884 21.62 0.05 54.98
N PRO A 885 20.70 0.92 55.48
CA PRO A 885 19.60 0.51 56.33
C PRO A 885 18.76 -0.59 55.73
N ALA A 886 18.06 -1.37 56.60
CA ALA A 886 17.23 -2.50 56.17
C ALA A 886 16.03 -2.11 55.27
N ASN A 887 15.63 -0.87 55.29
CA ASN A 887 14.56 -0.30 54.44
C ASN A 887 15.06 0.27 53.10
N ALA A 888 16.34 0.08 52.78
CA ALA A 888 16.88 0.55 51.50
C ALA A 888 16.31 -0.26 50.32
N VAL A 889 15.92 0.43 49.26
CA VAL A 889 15.51 -0.19 47.99
C VAL A 889 16.78 -0.68 47.27
N GLU A 890 16.79 -1.97 46.93
CA GLU A 890 17.95 -2.62 46.33
C GLU A 890 17.86 -2.61 44.79
N GLY A 891 18.97 -2.26 44.16
CA GLY A 891 19.21 -2.28 42.73
C GLY A 891 20.57 -2.83 42.37
N GLU A 892 20.91 -2.88 41.10
CA GLU A 892 22.17 -3.38 40.59
C GLU A 892 23.33 -2.42 41.00
N GLY A 893 24.16 -2.88 41.88
CA GLY A 893 25.31 -2.12 42.36
C GLY A 893 24.99 -0.91 43.27
N VAL A 894 23.74 -0.71 43.68
CA VAL A 894 23.32 0.41 44.53
C VAL A 894 22.14 0.06 45.42
N LYS A 895 22.15 0.57 46.67
CA LYS A 895 20.95 0.62 47.53
C LYS A 895 20.59 2.07 47.77
N VAL A 896 19.28 2.36 47.80
CA VAL A 896 18.75 3.70 47.86
C VAL A 896 17.82 3.89 49.06
N VAL A 897 18.03 4.96 49.81
CA VAL A 897 17.16 5.38 50.88
C VAL A 897 16.59 6.76 50.58
N VAL A 898 15.30 6.93 50.78
CA VAL A 898 14.59 8.20 50.63
C VAL A 898 14.12 8.71 51.99
N GLU A 899 14.42 9.94 52.26
CA GLU A 899 13.91 10.68 53.45
C GLU A 899 13.28 12.02 53.01
N HIS A 900 12.50 12.63 53.85
CA HIS A 900 12.05 13.99 53.62
C HIS A 900 13.23 14.95 53.83
N ALA A 901 13.50 15.84 52.86
CA ALA A 901 14.57 16.83 52.95
C ALA A 901 14.30 17.79 54.13
N LYS A 902 15.37 18.22 54.78
CA LYS A 902 15.31 19.18 55.92
C LYS A 902 15.27 20.61 55.42
N GLY A 903 14.52 21.48 56.12
CA GLY A 903 14.43 22.89 55.81
C GLY A 903 13.03 23.29 55.24
N GLU A 904 12.96 24.47 54.65
CA GLU A 904 11.75 25.03 54.11
C GLU A 904 11.81 25.03 52.55
N THR A 905 10.63 25.13 51.95
CA THR A 905 10.51 25.18 50.50
C THR A 905 10.90 26.55 49.92
N CYS A 906 11.91 26.60 49.06
CA CYS A 906 12.26 27.84 48.36
C CYS A 906 11.11 28.29 47.46
N GLU A 907 10.65 29.54 47.60
CA GLU A 907 9.56 30.11 46.84
C GLU A 907 9.79 30.10 45.33
N ARG A 908 11.06 30.25 44.88
CA ARG A 908 11.40 30.35 43.47
C ARG A 908 11.66 29.00 42.80
N CYS A 909 12.56 28.16 43.30
CA CYS A 909 12.92 26.89 42.65
C CYS A 909 12.12 25.70 43.20
N ARG A 910 11.39 25.87 44.31
CA ARG A 910 10.56 24.84 44.96
C ARG A 910 11.33 23.70 45.65
N ALA A 911 12.67 23.76 45.65
CA ALA A 911 13.45 22.79 46.39
C ALA A 911 13.34 23.06 47.90
N VAL A 912 13.39 22.03 48.73
CA VAL A 912 13.45 22.12 50.20
C VAL A 912 14.91 22.30 50.64
N LYS A 913 15.21 23.39 51.28
CA LYS A 913 16.60 23.74 51.63
C LYS A 913 16.70 24.29 53.04
N ILE A 914 17.75 23.90 53.78
CA ILE A 914 17.96 24.27 55.16
C ILE A 914 18.25 25.78 55.35
N GLU A 915 18.79 26.41 54.31
CA GLU A 915 19.13 27.83 54.33
C GLU A 915 17.89 28.75 54.06
N VAL A 916 16.77 28.23 53.62
CA VAL A 916 15.55 29.01 53.48
C VAL A 916 15.08 29.47 54.86
N GLY A 917 14.83 30.73 55.03
CA GLY A 917 14.50 31.39 56.32
C GLY A 917 15.74 31.98 57.02
N THR A 918 16.96 31.77 56.52
CA THR A 918 18.18 32.26 57.18
C THR A 918 18.74 33.55 56.57
N LEU A 919 18.32 33.93 55.37
CA LEU A 919 18.78 35.13 54.66
C LEU A 919 17.89 36.33 55.02
N GLU A 920 18.46 37.36 55.64
CA GLU A 920 17.68 38.53 56.10
C GLU A 920 16.97 39.28 54.96
N ASP A 921 17.66 39.42 53.84
CA ASP A 921 17.14 40.13 52.64
C ASP A 921 16.31 39.28 51.67
N ALA A 922 16.40 37.96 51.83
CA ALA A 922 15.75 37.00 50.95
C ALA A 922 15.24 35.75 51.72
N PRO A 923 14.37 35.95 52.77
CA PRO A 923 14.03 34.88 53.72
C PRO A 923 13.28 33.69 53.05
N THR A 924 12.64 33.87 51.91
CA THR A 924 11.85 32.82 51.21
C THR A 924 12.67 32.06 50.17
N LEU A 925 13.95 32.40 50.00
CA LEU A 925 14.82 31.86 48.96
C LEU A 925 15.95 30.99 49.49
N CYS A 926 16.35 29.99 48.72
CA CYS A 926 17.62 29.29 48.94
C CYS A 926 18.82 30.15 48.43
N ASN A 927 20.02 29.78 48.80
CA ASN A 927 21.24 30.53 48.46
C ASN A 927 21.41 30.75 46.94
N ARG A 928 21.17 29.73 46.13
CA ARG A 928 21.19 29.81 44.65
C ARG A 928 20.21 30.85 44.11
N CYS A 929 18.98 30.76 44.51
CA CYS A 929 17.91 31.66 44.04
C CYS A 929 18.13 33.10 44.55
N ALA A 930 18.58 33.27 45.80
CA ALA A 930 18.92 34.58 46.34
C ALA A 930 20.05 35.27 45.60
N ALA A 931 21.12 34.51 45.23
CA ALA A 931 22.20 35.05 44.40
C ALA A 931 21.67 35.58 43.05
N ILE A 932 20.89 34.75 42.31
CA ILE A 932 20.33 35.15 41.02
C ILE A 932 19.42 36.37 41.13
N VAL A 933 18.54 36.38 42.13
CA VAL A 933 17.61 37.52 42.32
C VAL A 933 18.31 38.80 42.72
N ARG A 934 19.31 38.73 43.58
CA ARG A 934 20.13 39.88 43.93
C ARG A 934 20.86 40.53 42.73
N GLU A 935 21.39 39.70 41.89
CA GLU A 935 22.15 40.15 40.71
C GLU A 935 21.28 40.68 39.58
N HIS A 936 20.17 39.98 39.28
CA HIS A 936 19.43 40.23 38.06
C HIS A 936 17.99 40.77 38.28
N PHE A 937 17.43 40.63 39.48
CA PHE A 937 16.03 41.01 39.81
C PHE A 937 15.92 41.65 41.18
N PRO A 938 16.80 42.64 41.58
CA PRO A 938 16.82 43.17 42.92
C PRO A 938 15.51 43.81 43.38
N GLU A 939 14.69 44.29 42.43
CA GLU A 939 13.36 44.82 42.69
C GLU A 939 12.38 43.81 43.26
N ALA A 940 12.60 42.53 43.07
CA ALA A 940 11.77 41.44 43.63
C ALA A 940 12.04 41.16 45.12
N LEU A 941 13.15 41.72 45.66
CA LEU A 941 13.48 41.64 47.08
C LEU A 941 12.97 42.84 47.92
N VAL A 942 12.42 43.86 47.25
CA VAL A 942 11.80 45.01 47.94
C VAL A 942 10.45 44.58 48.46
N PRO A 943 10.22 44.69 49.81
CA PRO A 943 8.91 44.34 50.37
C PRO A 943 7.81 45.19 49.73
N GLU A 944 6.62 44.58 49.51
CA GLU A 944 5.46 45.36 49.14
C GLU A 944 5.23 46.39 50.24
N ALA A 945 5.23 47.69 49.92
CA ALA A 945 4.83 48.73 50.88
C ALA A 945 3.39 48.42 51.31
N GLU A 946 3.18 48.18 52.63
CA GLU A 946 1.86 47.92 53.24
C GLU A 946 0.86 49.08 52.94
#